data_eb9f7e5c5a8eaeed38ee81456803c5cf
#
_entry.id   eb9f7e5c5a8eaeed38ee81456803c5cf
#
_cell.length_a   1.000
_cell.length_b   1.000
_cell.length_c   1.000
_cell.angle_alpha   90.00
_cell.angle_beta   90.00
_cell.angle_gamma   90.00
#
_symmetry.space_group_name_H-M   'P 1'
#
loop_
_entity.id
_entity.type
_entity.pdbx_description
1 polymer ?
#
loop_
_entity_poly.entity_id
_entity_poly.type
_entity_poly.pdbx_seq_one_letter_code
_entity_poly.pdbx_strand_id
1 'polypeptide(L)'
;MSFIFRAYHAMQRQRPMSTRGGVPTAAIYVFVNMIHKLRRDFAPEYLAAVFDLSTPVFRDERARAMTTVRKWNARTQSFDEVEYAGYKANREEMPADLVQQLPYIRRALEALRIPILQAEGFEADDVIGTLAREAAEAGHPVYVVSGDKDMMQLVTDRVKVLNPTKDNLVLDREKVVETLGVAPEQVVDVMALRGDAVDNVPGAPGIGDKGSVELIQQFGTVEAALDRADEVKRKTYRESLQQNRENILLSKELVTIDCAVPLPLDLAAMRTQEPDVAASRKLFAELEFTSMLKELGSEQAVPEVAYLLTPTEEQITQFFKQARESGFTLAMPTHDGAAEAARDAESESALPEEAAVDRAKNKQKNATMDLFSAVEQEQADEKTEFAHELRLGVAASAGQALVLPLAVLRPLLEDESIAKNLHDLKATLRTLAQQKISLRGAVSDIMLYSYLLNPTHATQRLSDVVARFGSHPLRESGEDGLAEAASAILALAPVLRTEVEREGMLTVYERIDLPLVPVLLAVEEQGVRIDQNQLRDLGDRLAAEMHVLTQQIYELAGQRFNIQSPKQLAEVLFEKLGLPKLGKNSKAKTVSTAQDVLEELVAYHAVPQKVIEFRQLAKLKSNYVDSLPLLADAESRVHTTFHQVGTATGRLSSSNPNLQNIPVRTALGREIRAAFIARPGCRLLSADYSQIELRLMAHFSEDPLLVQAYKTGQDIHTLTASEVFGVDPTTMDKQTRNRAKAVNFGIVYGISPFGLAQQLGIEQQEARQYIDTYFARYQGVRAYIDRLIEQTKREQRVSTLFGRIRPIPDIASRNANQRGFAERTAVNTPLQGTAADLIKLAMIRIAQKVTEQKMRSCMILQVHDELLFDAVEDEVDSLSVLVKHEMEHVVELKVPLVADLGVGLNWRDLKE
;
A
#
# COMPACT_ATOMS: atom_id res chain seq x y z
N MET A 1 6.91 -21.06 -17.35
CA MET A 1 6.36 -19.76 -17.79
C MET A 1 4.82 -19.78 -17.94
N SER A 2 4.22 -20.74 -18.62
CA SER A 2 2.75 -20.87 -18.79
C SER A 2 1.97 -20.78 -17.47
N PHE A 3 2.47 -21.42 -16.42
CA PHE A 3 1.89 -21.42 -15.07
C PHE A 3 1.91 -20.02 -14.41
N ILE A 4 3.00 -19.27 -14.62
CA ILE A 4 3.18 -17.91 -14.09
C ILE A 4 2.29 -16.90 -14.82
N PHE A 5 2.23 -16.98 -16.16
CA PHE A 5 1.31 -16.13 -16.95
C PHE A 5 -0.14 -16.30 -16.54
N ARG A 6 -0.55 -17.52 -16.20
CA ARG A 6 -1.91 -17.79 -15.74
C ARG A 6 -2.17 -17.28 -14.34
N ALA A 7 -1.21 -17.41 -13.43
CA ALA A 7 -1.31 -16.80 -12.12
C ALA A 7 -1.51 -15.28 -12.25
N TYR A 8 -0.78 -14.66 -13.17
CA TYR A 8 -0.89 -13.25 -13.49
C TYR A 8 -2.29 -12.89 -14.02
N HIS A 9 -2.79 -13.57 -15.05
CA HIS A 9 -4.10 -13.29 -15.65
C HIS A 9 -5.29 -13.65 -14.75
N ALA A 10 -5.15 -14.61 -13.85
CA ALA A 10 -6.19 -14.96 -12.89
C ALA A 10 -6.57 -13.78 -12.00
N MET A 11 -5.60 -12.92 -11.68
CA MET A 11 -5.79 -11.78 -10.80
C MET A 11 -6.07 -10.44 -11.52
N GLN A 12 -5.79 -10.33 -12.82
CA GLN A 12 -6.13 -9.12 -13.60
C GLN A 12 -7.63 -8.78 -13.59
N ARG A 13 -8.49 -9.77 -13.34
CA ARG A 13 -9.95 -9.60 -13.21
C ARG A 13 -10.41 -9.30 -11.80
N GLN A 14 -9.50 -9.38 -10.83
CA GLN A 14 -9.70 -9.06 -9.43
C GLN A 14 -8.82 -7.85 -9.06
N ARG A 15 -8.84 -7.40 -7.80
CA ARG A 15 -8.05 -6.24 -7.37
C ARG A 15 -6.56 -6.44 -7.64
N PRO A 16 -5.85 -5.44 -8.17
CA PRO A 16 -4.40 -5.47 -8.25
C PRO A 16 -3.83 -5.63 -6.82
N MET A 17 -3.03 -6.67 -6.62
CA MET A 17 -2.28 -6.90 -5.39
C MET A 17 -0.87 -6.37 -5.59
N SER A 18 -0.44 -5.48 -4.70
CA SER A 18 0.93 -5.01 -4.62
C SER A 18 1.30 -4.80 -3.16
N THR A 19 2.59 -4.90 -2.85
CA THR A 19 3.09 -4.38 -1.58
C THR A 19 2.84 -2.88 -1.52
N ARG A 20 2.91 -2.30 -0.35
CA ARG A 20 2.82 -0.84 -0.18
C ARG A 20 3.99 -0.09 -0.80
N GLY A 21 5.13 -0.76 -0.94
CA GLY A 21 6.26 -0.29 -1.74
C GLY A 21 5.99 -0.33 -3.25
N GLY A 22 4.79 -0.75 -3.70
CA GLY A 22 4.40 -0.78 -5.11
C GLY A 22 4.87 -2.01 -5.88
N VAL A 23 5.50 -2.99 -5.24
CA VAL A 23 5.90 -4.25 -5.89
C VAL A 23 4.64 -5.06 -6.21
N PRO A 24 4.34 -5.36 -7.48
CA PRO A 24 3.19 -6.17 -7.82
C PRO A 24 3.40 -7.59 -7.29
N THR A 25 2.38 -8.15 -6.61
CA THR A 25 2.50 -9.43 -5.89
C THR A 25 1.46 -10.46 -6.29
N ALA A 26 0.51 -10.08 -7.14
CA ALA A 26 -0.64 -10.91 -7.49
C ALA A 26 -0.24 -12.28 -8.09
N ALA A 27 0.70 -12.30 -9.04
CA ALA A 27 1.16 -13.54 -9.66
C ALA A 27 1.96 -14.39 -8.69
N ILE A 28 2.79 -13.78 -7.83
CA ILE A 28 3.56 -14.49 -6.81
C ILE A 28 2.61 -15.17 -5.81
N TYR A 29 1.62 -14.44 -5.31
CA TYR A 29 0.65 -14.94 -4.33
C TYR A 29 -0.13 -16.16 -4.87
N VAL A 30 -0.65 -16.04 -6.09
CA VAL A 30 -1.38 -17.14 -6.74
C VAL A 30 -0.45 -18.31 -7.01
N PHE A 31 0.76 -18.05 -7.51
CA PHE A 31 1.76 -19.09 -7.80
C PHE A 31 2.12 -19.90 -6.56
N VAL A 32 2.45 -19.24 -5.45
CA VAL A 32 2.78 -19.90 -4.19
C VAL A 32 1.61 -20.74 -3.66
N ASN A 33 0.38 -20.18 -3.68
CA ASN A 33 -0.82 -20.92 -3.28
C ASN A 33 -1.07 -22.15 -4.15
N MET A 34 -0.83 -22.05 -5.46
CA MET A 34 -0.96 -23.20 -6.36
C MET A 34 0.07 -24.29 -6.04
N ILE A 35 1.31 -23.92 -5.71
CA ILE A 35 2.34 -24.89 -5.29
C ILE A 35 1.95 -25.54 -3.96
N HIS A 36 1.50 -24.77 -2.97
CA HIS A 36 1.02 -25.35 -1.70
C HIS A 36 -0.16 -26.31 -1.92
N LYS A 37 -1.11 -25.94 -2.78
CA LYS A 37 -2.23 -26.83 -3.14
C LYS A 37 -1.75 -28.12 -3.81
N LEU A 38 -0.81 -28.05 -4.76
CA LEU A 38 -0.24 -29.21 -5.42
C LEU A 38 0.46 -30.14 -4.42
N ARG A 39 1.27 -29.60 -3.53
CA ARG A 39 1.98 -30.40 -2.50
C ARG A 39 0.99 -31.10 -1.57
N ARG A 40 -0.06 -30.40 -1.14
CA ARG A 40 -1.09 -30.95 -0.24
C ARG A 40 -1.96 -32.01 -0.93
N ASP A 41 -2.44 -31.72 -2.16
CA ASP A 41 -3.44 -32.56 -2.82
C ASP A 41 -2.81 -33.83 -3.45
N PHE A 42 -1.54 -33.77 -3.87
CA PHE A 42 -0.86 -34.87 -4.56
C PHE A 42 0.32 -35.50 -3.78
N ALA A 43 0.80 -34.83 -2.73
CA ALA A 43 1.93 -35.28 -1.92
C ALA A 43 3.09 -35.92 -2.74
N PRO A 44 3.64 -35.19 -3.75
CA PRO A 44 4.62 -35.77 -4.68
C PRO A 44 5.92 -36.11 -3.95
N GLU A 45 6.47 -37.29 -4.23
CA GLU A 45 7.80 -37.71 -3.70
C GLU A 45 8.92 -36.86 -4.34
N TYR A 46 8.75 -36.49 -5.59
CA TYR A 46 9.69 -35.68 -6.37
C TYR A 46 8.96 -34.49 -6.99
N LEU A 47 9.58 -33.32 -6.95
CA LEU A 47 9.00 -32.08 -7.51
C LEU A 47 10.12 -31.18 -8.05
N ALA A 48 9.96 -30.69 -9.26
CA ALA A 48 10.87 -29.73 -9.88
C ALA A 48 10.08 -28.67 -10.66
N ALA A 49 10.66 -27.49 -10.81
CA ALA A 49 10.17 -26.40 -11.65
C ALA A 49 11.08 -26.22 -12.85
N VAL A 50 10.51 -26.08 -14.05
CA VAL A 50 11.28 -25.88 -15.27
C VAL A 50 11.03 -24.49 -15.82
N PHE A 51 12.10 -23.79 -16.20
CA PHE A 51 12.03 -22.42 -16.74
C PHE A 51 12.74 -22.33 -18.10
N ASP A 52 12.21 -21.48 -18.97
CA ASP A 52 12.88 -21.09 -20.21
C ASP A 52 14.11 -20.22 -19.92
N LEU A 53 15.14 -20.39 -20.74
CA LEU A 53 16.25 -19.44 -20.85
C LEU A 53 15.98 -18.45 -21.99
N SER A 54 16.54 -17.25 -21.87
CA SER A 54 16.43 -16.20 -22.91
C SER A 54 17.49 -16.38 -24.02
N THR A 55 17.92 -17.61 -24.25
CA THR A 55 18.87 -17.96 -25.31
C THR A 55 18.12 -18.48 -26.55
N PRO A 56 18.66 -18.29 -27.76
CA PRO A 56 18.09 -18.88 -28.98
C PRO A 56 17.99 -20.40 -28.86
N VAL A 57 16.91 -20.96 -29.35
CA VAL A 57 16.65 -22.39 -29.34
C VAL A 57 16.80 -22.97 -30.75
N PHE A 58 16.97 -24.28 -30.89
CA PHE A 58 17.11 -24.95 -32.19
C PHE A 58 15.95 -24.66 -33.14
N ARG A 59 14.75 -24.43 -32.63
CA ARG A 59 13.56 -24.03 -33.43
C ARG A 59 13.73 -22.68 -34.10
N ASP A 60 14.45 -21.74 -33.48
CA ASP A 60 14.75 -20.44 -34.10
C ASP A 60 15.66 -20.60 -35.33
N GLU A 61 16.63 -21.51 -35.25
CA GLU A 61 17.53 -21.83 -36.40
C GLU A 61 16.76 -22.53 -37.53
N ARG A 62 15.90 -23.46 -37.20
CA ARG A 62 15.03 -24.15 -38.17
C ARG A 62 14.07 -23.19 -38.86
N ALA A 63 13.42 -22.32 -38.10
CA ALA A 63 12.49 -21.30 -38.60
C ALA A 63 13.18 -20.28 -39.54
N ARG A 64 14.43 -19.90 -39.26
CA ARG A 64 15.24 -19.01 -40.14
C ARG A 64 15.54 -19.57 -41.50
N ALA A 65 15.53 -20.89 -41.70
CA ALA A 65 15.75 -21.50 -43.00
C ALA A 65 14.58 -21.23 -43.96
N MET A 66 13.42 -20.83 -43.48
CA MET A 66 12.24 -20.51 -44.27
C MET A 66 12.01 -18.99 -44.32
N THR A 67 12.02 -18.41 -45.50
CA THR A 67 11.85 -16.95 -45.71
C THR A 67 10.41 -16.57 -46.04
N THR A 68 9.61 -17.47 -46.60
CA THR A 68 8.23 -17.23 -46.99
C THR A 68 7.34 -18.38 -46.58
N VAL A 69 6.07 -18.07 -46.26
CA VAL A 69 5.01 -19.04 -45.99
C VAL A 69 3.76 -18.68 -46.79
N ARG A 70 2.96 -19.67 -47.12
CA ARG A 70 1.70 -19.43 -47.83
C ARG A 70 0.56 -19.29 -46.83
N LYS A 71 -0.27 -18.26 -47.00
CA LYS A 71 -1.49 -18.05 -46.24
C LYS A 71 -2.75 -18.11 -47.12
N TRP A 72 -3.81 -18.68 -46.61
CA TRP A 72 -5.10 -18.73 -47.29
C TRP A 72 -5.78 -17.37 -47.28
N ASN A 73 -6.08 -16.85 -48.48
CA ASN A 73 -6.84 -15.62 -48.66
C ASN A 73 -8.33 -15.99 -48.97
N ALA A 74 -9.20 -15.72 -48.02
CA ALA A 74 -10.62 -16.03 -48.13
C ALA A 74 -11.35 -15.19 -49.22
N ARG A 75 -10.79 -14.03 -49.60
CA ARG A 75 -11.38 -13.14 -50.62
C ARG A 75 -11.08 -13.61 -52.03
N THR A 76 -9.83 -14.02 -52.28
CA THR A 76 -9.34 -14.47 -53.60
C THR A 76 -9.53 -15.99 -53.79
N GLN A 77 -9.81 -16.71 -52.71
CA GLN A 77 -9.82 -18.18 -52.67
C GLN A 77 -8.54 -18.81 -53.25
N SER A 78 -7.40 -18.19 -52.92
CA SER A 78 -6.05 -18.61 -53.32
C SER A 78 -5.08 -18.57 -52.16
N PHE A 79 -3.88 -19.15 -52.38
CA PHE A 79 -2.79 -19.07 -51.41
C PHE A 79 -1.87 -17.91 -51.79
N ASP A 80 -1.78 -16.92 -50.88
CA ASP A 80 -0.84 -15.79 -51.01
C ASP A 80 0.48 -16.15 -50.31
N GLU A 81 1.62 -15.87 -50.98
CA GLU A 81 2.92 -16.01 -50.36
C GLU A 81 3.24 -14.76 -49.54
N VAL A 82 3.60 -14.94 -48.30
CA VAL A 82 3.91 -13.86 -47.36
C VAL A 82 5.24 -14.13 -46.67
N GLU A 83 5.96 -13.07 -46.32
CA GLU A 83 7.21 -13.17 -45.60
C GLU A 83 6.98 -13.83 -44.21
N TYR A 84 7.87 -14.77 -43.85
CA TYR A 84 7.77 -15.47 -42.57
C TYR A 84 8.61 -14.73 -41.52
N ALA A 85 7.95 -14.15 -40.53
CA ALA A 85 8.57 -13.35 -39.47
C ALA A 85 9.41 -14.20 -38.47
N GLY A 86 9.37 -15.54 -38.57
CA GLY A 86 10.09 -16.45 -37.69
C GLY A 86 9.23 -17.05 -36.55
N TYR A 87 9.79 -18.02 -35.87
CA TYR A 87 9.15 -18.72 -34.74
C TYR A 87 8.96 -17.75 -33.59
N LYS A 88 7.79 -17.80 -32.94
CA LYS A 88 7.40 -16.94 -31.81
C LYS A 88 7.38 -15.42 -32.05
N ALA A 89 7.51 -14.97 -33.33
CA ALA A 89 7.52 -13.56 -33.69
C ALA A 89 6.22 -12.80 -33.31
N ASN A 90 5.12 -13.52 -33.13
CA ASN A 90 3.83 -12.94 -32.74
C ASN A 90 3.61 -12.84 -31.21
N ARG A 91 4.54 -13.32 -30.40
CA ARG A 91 4.41 -13.24 -28.94
C ARG A 91 4.54 -11.80 -28.49
N GLU A 92 3.55 -11.34 -27.70
CA GLU A 92 3.61 -10.04 -27.04
C GLU A 92 4.73 -10.04 -25.99
N GLU A 93 5.38 -8.89 -25.80
CA GLU A 93 6.36 -8.72 -24.73
C GLU A 93 5.72 -8.97 -23.37
N MET A 94 6.48 -9.59 -22.46
CA MET A 94 6.02 -9.85 -21.10
C MET A 94 5.66 -8.54 -20.39
N PRO A 95 4.47 -8.43 -19.76
CA PRO A 95 4.09 -7.25 -19.00
C PRO A 95 5.14 -6.85 -17.96
N ALA A 96 5.46 -5.56 -17.88
CA ALA A 96 6.54 -5.05 -17.03
C ALA A 96 6.34 -5.37 -15.54
N ASP A 97 5.11 -5.40 -15.08
CA ASP A 97 4.73 -5.76 -13.72
C ASP A 97 4.88 -7.28 -13.44
N LEU A 98 4.76 -8.14 -14.46
CA LEU A 98 5.07 -9.55 -14.33
C LEU A 98 6.58 -9.80 -14.31
N VAL A 99 7.36 -9.06 -15.12
CA VAL A 99 8.82 -9.15 -15.12
C VAL A 99 9.40 -8.86 -13.74
N GLN A 100 8.83 -7.88 -13.02
CA GLN A 100 9.22 -7.55 -11.64
C GLN A 100 8.95 -8.68 -10.64
N GLN A 101 7.98 -9.54 -10.90
CA GLN A 101 7.59 -10.63 -10.02
C GLN A 101 8.46 -11.90 -10.21
N LEU A 102 9.11 -12.08 -11.36
CA LEU A 102 9.90 -13.29 -11.66
C LEU A 102 11.04 -13.57 -10.66
N PRO A 103 11.84 -12.59 -10.22
CA PRO A 103 12.86 -12.82 -9.20
C PRO A 103 12.28 -13.34 -7.88
N TYR A 104 11.12 -12.82 -7.47
CA TYR A 104 10.43 -13.25 -6.25
C TYR A 104 9.84 -14.67 -6.39
N ILE A 105 9.33 -15.03 -7.56
CA ILE A 105 8.87 -16.40 -7.84
C ILE A 105 10.04 -17.39 -7.74
N ARG A 106 11.23 -17.03 -8.25
CA ARG A 106 12.44 -17.86 -8.08
C ARG A 106 12.82 -18.01 -6.62
N ARG A 107 12.86 -16.90 -5.86
CA ARG A 107 13.13 -16.92 -4.42
C ARG A 107 12.07 -17.75 -3.65
N ALA A 108 10.80 -17.73 -4.09
CA ALA A 108 9.76 -18.56 -3.50
C ALA A 108 10.02 -20.06 -3.73
N LEU A 109 10.43 -20.46 -4.93
CA LEU A 109 10.82 -21.84 -5.21
C LEU A 109 12.04 -22.27 -4.40
N GLU A 110 13.06 -21.43 -4.28
CA GLU A 110 14.25 -21.67 -3.45
C GLU A 110 13.87 -21.84 -1.97
N ALA A 111 13.02 -20.95 -1.43
CA ALA A 111 12.52 -21.02 -0.06
C ALA A 111 11.66 -22.28 0.18
N LEU A 112 10.90 -22.71 -0.83
CA LEU A 112 10.14 -23.95 -0.82
C LEU A 112 11.00 -25.20 -1.09
N ARG A 113 12.32 -25.05 -1.32
CA ARG A 113 13.28 -26.10 -1.67
C ARG A 113 12.85 -26.92 -2.89
N ILE A 114 12.34 -26.22 -3.93
CA ILE A 114 11.98 -26.82 -5.21
C ILE A 114 13.07 -26.47 -6.21
N PRO A 115 13.79 -27.47 -6.76
CA PRO A 115 14.85 -27.20 -7.72
C PRO A 115 14.32 -26.59 -9.01
N ILE A 116 15.06 -25.62 -9.53
CA ILE A 116 14.77 -24.96 -10.80
C ILE A 116 15.69 -25.56 -11.88
N LEU A 117 15.10 -26.13 -12.91
CA LEU A 117 15.80 -26.78 -14.01
C LEU A 117 15.69 -25.93 -15.27
N GLN A 118 16.79 -25.90 -16.04
CA GLN A 118 16.91 -25.15 -17.30
C GLN A 118 17.95 -25.86 -18.16
N ALA A 119 17.81 -25.81 -19.50
CA ALA A 119 18.83 -26.30 -20.44
C ALA A 119 19.08 -25.26 -21.51
N GLU A 120 20.34 -24.98 -21.82
CA GLU A 120 20.74 -24.02 -22.86
C GLU A 120 20.46 -24.60 -24.26
N GLY A 121 19.85 -23.80 -25.14
CA GLY A 121 19.50 -24.19 -26.50
C GLY A 121 18.18 -24.98 -26.61
N PHE A 122 17.47 -25.26 -25.48
CA PHE A 122 16.22 -25.99 -25.46
C PHE A 122 15.14 -25.18 -24.72
N GLU A 123 13.87 -25.46 -25.04
CA GLU A 123 12.73 -24.86 -24.36
C GLU A 123 12.39 -25.64 -23.08
N ALA A 124 11.67 -24.98 -22.15
CA ALA A 124 11.17 -25.66 -20.96
C ALA A 124 10.37 -26.91 -21.29
N ASP A 125 9.61 -26.92 -22.38
CA ASP A 125 8.77 -28.02 -22.82
C ASP A 125 9.59 -29.24 -23.22
N ASP A 126 10.77 -29.03 -23.84
CA ASP A 126 11.72 -30.13 -24.20
C ASP A 126 12.34 -30.73 -22.95
N VAL A 127 12.73 -29.89 -21.99
CA VAL A 127 13.25 -30.34 -20.69
C VAL A 127 12.19 -31.15 -19.94
N ILE A 128 10.94 -30.68 -19.91
CA ILE A 128 9.81 -31.39 -19.29
C ILE A 128 9.59 -32.75 -19.99
N GLY A 129 9.57 -32.77 -21.32
CA GLY A 129 9.37 -33.97 -22.11
C GLY A 129 10.44 -35.01 -21.84
N THR A 130 11.71 -34.62 -21.82
CA THR A 130 12.86 -35.49 -21.54
C THR A 130 12.76 -36.08 -20.15
N LEU A 131 12.60 -35.24 -19.12
CA LEU A 131 12.52 -35.71 -17.73
C LEU A 131 11.29 -36.58 -17.47
N ALA A 132 10.15 -36.25 -18.10
CA ALA A 132 8.92 -37.05 -17.98
C ALA A 132 9.11 -38.43 -18.59
N ARG A 133 9.77 -38.55 -19.76
CA ARG A 133 10.11 -39.81 -20.38
C ARG A 133 11.06 -40.63 -19.52
N GLU A 134 12.16 -40.05 -19.07
CA GLU A 134 13.17 -40.76 -18.28
C GLU A 134 12.61 -41.24 -16.93
N ALA A 135 11.80 -40.41 -16.25
CA ALA A 135 11.17 -40.81 -15.00
C ALA A 135 10.14 -41.96 -15.22
N ALA A 136 9.37 -41.89 -16.32
CA ALA A 136 8.43 -42.98 -16.68
C ALA A 136 9.18 -44.31 -17.01
N GLU A 137 10.29 -44.25 -17.72
CA GLU A 137 11.17 -45.38 -18.01
C GLU A 137 11.79 -45.94 -16.72
N ALA A 138 12.14 -45.07 -15.76
CA ALA A 138 12.59 -45.50 -14.42
C ALA A 138 11.47 -46.09 -13.54
N GLY A 139 10.23 -46.11 -14.03
CA GLY A 139 9.09 -46.78 -13.36
C GLY A 139 8.18 -45.82 -12.54
N HIS A 140 8.46 -44.52 -12.52
CA HIS A 140 7.68 -43.55 -11.76
C HIS A 140 6.42 -43.07 -12.51
N PRO A 141 5.28 -42.87 -11.84
CA PRO A 141 4.16 -42.12 -12.40
C PRO A 141 4.50 -40.64 -12.44
N VAL A 142 4.27 -39.98 -13.58
CA VAL A 142 4.64 -38.59 -13.81
C VAL A 142 3.42 -37.72 -14.06
N TYR A 143 3.34 -36.57 -13.39
CA TYR A 143 2.37 -35.53 -13.66
C TYR A 143 3.08 -34.27 -14.20
N VAL A 144 2.84 -33.97 -15.47
CA VAL A 144 3.27 -32.72 -16.10
C VAL A 144 2.24 -31.64 -15.76
N VAL A 145 2.62 -30.69 -14.89
CA VAL A 145 1.71 -29.63 -14.46
C VAL A 145 1.77 -28.49 -15.46
N SER A 146 0.88 -28.48 -16.42
CA SER A 146 0.78 -27.45 -17.45
C SER A 146 -0.65 -27.28 -17.93
N GLY A 147 -0.96 -26.10 -18.38
CA GLY A 147 -2.21 -25.86 -19.07
C GLY A 147 -2.04 -25.80 -20.58
N ASP A 148 -0.83 -26.01 -21.07
CA ASP A 148 -0.55 -26.02 -22.49
C ASP A 148 -1.08 -27.28 -23.16
N LYS A 149 -1.72 -27.11 -24.32
CA LYS A 149 -2.30 -28.21 -25.06
C LYS A 149 -1.21 -29.06 -25.72
N ASP A 150 -0.05 -28.48 -25.99
CA ASP A 150 1.08 -29.13 -26.62
C ASP A 150 1.65 -30.27 -25.78
N MET A 151 1.54 -30.13 -24.45
CA MET A 151 1.92 -31.17 -23.50
C MET A 151 1.12 -32.48 -23.62
N MET A 152 -0.04 -32.47 -24.32
CA MET A 152 -0.85 -33.68 -24.49
C MET A 152 -0.14 -34.73 -25.35
N GLN A 153 0.86 -34.35 -26.17
CA GLN A 153 1.70 -35.29 -26.92
C GLN A 153 2.58 -36.18 -26.02
N LEU A 154 2.84 -35.74 -24.78
CA LEU A 154 3.67 -36.47 -23.79
C LEU A 154 2.87 -37.53 -23.00
N VAL A 155 1.55 -37.58 -23.17
CA VAL A 155 0.69 -38.49 -22.39
C VAL A 155 0.92 -39.94 -22.79
N THR A 156 1.21 -40.76 -21.79
CA THR A 156 1.37 -42.21 -21.88
C THR A 156 0.61 -42.89 -20.73
N ASP A 157 0.75 -44.20 -20.57
CA ASP A 157 0.17 -44.90 -19.43
C ASP A 157 0.77 -44.44 -18.08
N ARG A 158 2.01 -43.89 -18.07
CA ARG A 158 2.71 -43.42 -16.87
C ARG A 158 2.84 -41.89 -16.79
N VAL A 159 2.74 -41.18 -17.90
CA VAL A 159 2.81 -39.74 -17.96
C VAL A 159 1.40 -39.16 -18.16
N LYS A 160 0.97 -38.29 -17.28
CA LYS A 160 -0.32 -37.59 -17.36
C LYS A 160 -0.10 -36.10 -17.31
N VAL A 161 -0.97 -35.31 -17.93
CA VAL A 161 -0.93 -33.85 -17.84
C VAL A 161 -1.97 -33.40 -16.82
N LEU A 162 -1.53 -32.61 -15.82
CA LEU A 162 -2.38 -32.01 -14.81
C LEU A 162 -2.65 -30.55 -15.20
N ASN A 163 -3.90 -30.22 -15.47
CA ASN A 163 -4.30 -28.85 -15.78
C ASN A 163 -4.85 -28.12 -14.55
N PRO A 164 -4.03 -27.26 -13.90
CA PRO A 164 -4.42 -26.61 -12.65
C PRO A 164 -5.49 -25.54 -12.81
N THR A 165 -5.79 -25.14 -14.05
CA THR A 165 -6.80 -24.09 -14.31
C THR A 165 -8.20 -24.64 -14.51
N LYS A 166 -8.32 -25.95 -14.66
CA LYS A 166 -9.59 -26.65 -14.74
C LYS A 166 -9.77 -27.56 -13.54
N ASP A 167 -9.64 -27.01 -12.36
CA ASP A 167 -9.80 -27.69 -11.08
C ASP A 167 -8.97 -28.99 -10.96
N ASN A 168 -7.67 -28.87 -11.33
CA ASN A 168 -6.71 -30.00 -11.37
C ASN A 168 -7.16 -31.17 -12.26
N LEU A 169 -7.79 -30.86 -13.41
CA LEU A 169 -8.17 -31.88 -14.39
C LEU A 169 -6.94 -32.69 -14.83
N VAL A 170 -6.98 -33.98 -14.59
CA VAL A 170 -5.97 -34.94 -15.06
C VAL A 170 -6.32 -35.37 -16.47
N LEU A 171 -5.41 -35.13 -17.40
CA LEU A 171 -5.51 -35.57 -18.78
C LEU A 171 -4.66 -36.85 -18.93
N ASP A 172 -5.33 -37.97 -18.98
CA ASP A 172 -4.80 -39.26 -19.39
C ASP A 172 -5.15 -39.54 -20.87
N ARG A 173 -4.81 -40.70 -21.34
CA ARG A 173 -5.02 -41.09 -22.75
C ARG A 173 -6.48 -40.93 -23.19
N GLU A 174 -7.44 -41.42 -22.39
CA GLU A 174 -8.87 -41.32 -22.70
C GLU A 174 -9.34 -39.87 -22.77
N LYS A 175 -8.87 -39.04 -21.81
CA LYS A 175 -9.24 -37.65 -21.72
C LYS A 175 -8.62 -36.78 -22.83
N VAL A 176 -7.43 -37.16 -23.35
CA VAL A 176 -6.83 -36.54 -24.54
C VAL A 176 -7.69 -36.82 -25.77
N VAL A 177 -8.13 -38.08 -25.98
CA VAL A 177 -9.04 -38.46 -27.08
C VAL A 177 -10.38 -37.72 -26.96
N GLU A 178 -10.97 -37.64 -25.76
CA GLU A 178 -12.18 -36.86 -25.53
C GLU A 178 -12.02 -35.38 -25.84
N THR A 179 -10.86 -34.80 -25.53
CA THR A 179 -10.58 -33.36 -25.63
C THR A 179 -10.18 -32.93 -27.04
N LEU A 180 -9.33 -33.72 -27.72
CA LEU A 180 -8.76 -33.37 -29.03
C LEU A 180 -9.29 -34.22 -30.19
N GLY A 181 -9.96 -35.33 -29.89
CA GLY A 181 -10.50 -36.22 -30.90
C GLY A 181 -9.50 -37.21 -31.50
N VAL A 182 -8.24 -37.23 -31.01
CA VAL A 182 -7.14 -38.11 -31.48
C VAL A 182 -6.33 -38.63 -30.29
N ALA A 183 -5.62 -39.76 -30.52
CA ALA A 183 -4.72 -40.33 -29.50
C ALA A 183 -3.50 -39.40 -29.24
N PRO A 184 -2.83 -39.50 -28.04
CA PRO A 184 -1.68 -38.67 -27.72
C PRO A 184 -0.57 -38.70 -28.79
N GLU A 185 -0.31 -39.84 -29.40
CA GLU A 185 0.69 -40.00 -30.45
C GLU A 185 0.37 -39.26 -31.74
N GLN A 186 -0.87 -38.85 -31.93
CA GLN A 186 -1.35 -38.12 -33.12
C GLN A 186 -1.51 -36.62 -32.87
N VAL A 187 -1.26 -36.13 -31.64
CA VAL A 187 -1.41 -34.72 -31.26
C VAL A 187 -0.47 -33.82 -32.10
N VAL A 188 0.77 -34.26 -32.28
CA VAL A 188 1.76 -33.56 -33.12
C VAL A 188 1.28 -33.40 -34.55
N ASP A 189 0.67 -34.44 -35.12
CA ASP A 189 0.19 -34.45 -36.52
C ASP A 189 -1.01 -33.48 -36.70
N VAL A 190 -1.93 -33.45 -35.70
CA VAL A 190 -3.03 -32.48 -35.68
C VAL A 190 -2.52 -31.07 -35.58
N MET A 191 -1.51 -30.82 -34.73
CA MET A 191 -0.92 -29.50 -34.52
C MET A 191 -0.12 -29.05 -35.77
N ALA A 192 0.57 -29.97 -36.43
CA ALA A 192 1.29 -29.71 -37.66
C ALA A 192 0.36 -29.22 -38.81
N LEU A 193 -0.85 -29.76 -38.90
CA LEU A 193 -1.87 -29.30 -39.84
C LEU A 193 -2.56 -28.01 -39.42
N ARG A 194 -2.89 -27.89 -38.14
CA ARG A 194 -3.61 -26.71 -37.61
C ARG A 194 -2.75 -25.46 -37.58
N GLY A 195 -1.46 -25.63 -37.26
CA GLY A 195 -0.56 -24.51 -36.93
C GLY A 195 -0.85 -23.90 -35.59
N ASP A 196 -0.07 -22.89 -35.20
CA ASP A 196 -0.28 -22.07 -34.01
C ASP A 196 -0.01 -20.58 -34.31
N ALA A 197 -1.07 -19.77 -34.14
CA ALA A 197 -0.98 -18.34 -34.39
C ALA A 197 -0.19 -17.59 -33.30
N VAL A 198 -0.12 -18.11 -32.09
CA VAL A 198 0.62 -17.50 -30.96
C VAL A 198 2.12 -17.69 -31.18
N ASP A 199 2.53 -18.91 -31.50
CA ASP A 199 3.94 -19.26 -31.74
C ASP A 199 4.36 -19.10 -33.18
N ASN A 200 3.46 -18.54 -34.00
CA ASN A 200 3.69 -18.30 -35.42
C ASN A 200 4.10 -19.57 -36.20
N VAL A 201 3.45 -20.71 -35.84
CA VAL A 201 3.61 -21.96 -36.56
C VAL A 201 2.66 -21.97 -37.75
N PRO A 202 3.14 -22.10 -39.02
CA PRO A 202 2.32 -21.85 -40.21
C PRO A 202 1.16 -22.80 -40.43
N GLY A 203 1.31 -24.08 -40.13
CA GLY A 203 0.31 -25.12 -40.40
C GLY A 203 -0.03 -25.34 -41.85
N ALA A 204 -1.17 -26.00 -42.11
CA ALA A 204 -1.77 -26.17 -43.41
C ALA A 204 -2.80 -25.05 -43.69
N PRO A 205 -2.53 -24.06 -44.56
CA PRO A 205 -3.42 -22.92 -44.77
C PRO A 205 -4.83 -23.36 -45.18
N GLY A 206 -5.84 -22.87 -44.45
CA GLY A 206 -7.24 -23.18 -44.69
C GLY A 206 -7.76 -24.49 -44.01
N ILE A 207 -6.90 -25.19 -43.27
CA ILE A 207 -7.25 -26.36 -42.45
C ILE A 207 -7.21 -25.91 -40.96
N GLY A 208 -8.35 -25.82 -40.33
CA GLY A 208 -8.48 -25.44 -38.91
C GLY A 208 -8.72 -26.67 -38.01
N ASP A 209 -9.09 -26.42 -36.73
CA ASP A 209 -9.23 -27.46 -35.69
C ASP A 209 -9.99 -28.71 -36.13
N LYS A 210 -11.20 -28.55 -36.70
CA LYS A 210 -12.01 -29.71 -37.14
C LYS A 210 -11.37 -30.46 -38.31
N GLY A 211 -10.83 -29.73 -39.30
CA GLY A 211 -10.27 -30.31 -40.48
C GLY A 211 -8.99 -31.08 -40.21
N SER A 212 -8.13 -30.62 -39.34
CA SER A 212 -6.91 -31.31 -38.93
C SER A 212 -7.21 -32.63 -38.21
N VAL A 213 -8.18 -32.65 -37.30
CA VAL A 213 -8.63 -33.87 -36.62
C VAL A 213 -9.25 -34.88 -37.59
N GLU A 214 -10.16 -34.45 -38.50
CA GLU A 214 -10.78 -35.30 -39.51
C GLU A 214 -9.74 -35.97 -40.41
N LEU A 215 -8.72 -35.20 -40.86
CA LEU A 215 -7.67 -35.72 -41.71
C LEU A 215 -6.76 -36.73 -40.96
N ILE A 216 -6.38 -36.46 -39.74
CA ILE A 216 -5.53 -37.42 -38.96
C ILE A 216 -6.32 -38.66 -38.56
N GLN A 217 -7.59 -38.56 -38.24
CA GLN A 217 -8.47 -39.74 -38.05
C GLN A 217 -8.60 -40.58 -39.28
N GLN A 218 -8.62 -39.97 -40.49
CA GLN A 218 -8.74 -40.66 -41.78
C GLN A 218 -7.41 -41.30 -42.24
N PHE A 219 -6.27 -40.59 -42.10
CA PHE A 219 -4.98 -40.99 -42.69
C PHE A 219 -3.97 -41.51 -41.67
N GLY A 220 -4.20 -41.29 -40.39
CA GLY A 220 -3.35 -41.72 -39.26
C GLY A 220 -2.22 -40.74 -38.91
N THR A 221 -1.47 -40.29 -39.90
CA THR A 221 -0.33 -39.36 -39.73
C THR A 221 -0.39 -38.23 -40.78
N VAL A 222 0.35 -37.14 -40.53
CA VAL A 222 0.45 -36.01 -41.46
C VAL A 222 1.17 -36.45 -42.75
N GLU A 223 2.20 -37.28 -42.69
CA GLU A 223 2.92 -37.81 -43.87
C GLU A 223 1.97 -38.62 -44.78
N ALA A 224 1.17 -39.51 -44.18
CA ALA A 224 0.19 -40.31 -44.93
C ALA A 224 -0.91 -39.41 -45.56
N ALA A 225 -1.30 -38.32 -44.86
CA ALA A 225 -2.24 -37.33 -45.41
C ALA A 225 -1.65 -36.55 -46.57
N LEU A 226 -0.33 -36.21 -46.50
CA LEU A 226 0.40 -35.50 -47.54
C LEU A 226 0.62 -36.42 -48.79
N ASP A 227 1.01 -37.69 -48.59
CA ASP A 227 1.25 -38.66 -49.68
C ASP A 227 -0.05 -39.09 -50.38
N ARG A 228 -1.16 -39.07 -49.68
CA ARG A 228 -2.49 -39.44 -50.18
C ARG A 228 -3.45 -38.25 -50.30
N ALA A 229 -2.89 -37.06 -50.54
CA ALA A 229 -3.68 -35.82 -50.60
C ALA A 229 -4.77 -35.87 -51.72
N ASP A 230 -4.56 -36.63 -52.78
CA ASP A 230 -5.55 -36.82 -53.85
C ASP A 230 -6.84 -37.50 -53.38
N GLU A 231 -6.83 -38.27 -52.31
CA GLU A 231 -7.99 -38.95 -51.74
C GLU A 231 -8.86 -38.00 -50.86
N VAL A 232 -8.38 -36.77 -50.60
CA VAL A 232 -9.09 -35.81 -49.79
C VAL A 232 -10.25 -35.19 -50.54
N LYS A 233 -11.48 -35.46 -50.10
CA LYS A 233 -12.73 -35.03 -50.81
C LYS A 233 -12.87 -33.54 -50.94
N ARG A 234 -12.47 -32.77 -49.89
CA ARG A 234 -12.62 -31.33 -49.88
C ARG A 234 -11.48 -30.64 -50.65
N LYS A 235 -11.84 -29.99 -51.75
CA LYS A 235 -10.91 -29.39 -52.70
C LYS A 235 -9.88 -28.47 -52.01
N THR A 236 -10.32 -27.55 -51.13
CA THR A 236 -9.42 -26.64 -50.44
C THR A 236 -8.41 -27.34 -49.54
N TYR A 237 -8.79 -28.44 -48.89
CA TYR A 237 -7.87 -29.26 -48.07
C TYR A 237 -6.87 -29.99 -48.90
N ARG A 238 -7.32 -30.60 -50.00
CA ARG A 238 -6.46 -31.31 -50.96
C ARG A 238 -5.40 -30.37 -51.53
N GLU A 239 -5.82 -29.18 -52.03
CA GLU A 239 -4.92 -28.19 -52.58
C GLU A 239 -3.93 -27.69 -51.52
N SER A 240 -4.38 -27.45 -50.29
CA SER A 240 -3.52 -27.05 -49.18
C SER A 240 -2.43 -28.07 -48.87
N LEU A 241 -2.75 -29.34 -48.78
CA LEU A 241 -1.82 -30.43 -48.59
C LEU A 241 -0.79 -30.55 -49.69
N GLN A 242 -1.26 -30.52 -50.97
CA GLN A 242 -0.40 -30.64 -52.14
C GLN A 242 0.58 -29.46 -52.31
N GLN A 243 0.14 -28.24 -52.03
CA GLN A 243 0.92 -27.03 -52.29
C GLN A 243 1.77 -26.56 -51.11
N ASN A 244 1.50 -27.02 -49.86
CA ASN A 244 2.19 -26.53 -48.68
C ASN A 244 2.92 -27.63 -47.91
N ARG A 245 3.37 -28.69 -48.58
CA ARG A 245 4.05 -29.84 -47.94
C ARG A 245 5.22 -29.41 -47.06
N GLU A 246 6.07 -28.51 -47.51
CA GLU A 246 7.23 -28.03 -46.75
C GLU A 246 6.83 -27.26 -45.50
N ASN A 247 5.84 -26.37 -45.62
CA ASN A 247 5.31 -25.62 -44.45
C ASN A 247 4.74 -26.56 -43.38
N ILE A 248 4.01 -27.59 -43.82
CA ILE A 248 3.37 -28.55 -42.90
C ILE A 248 4.42 -29.41 -42.17
N LEU A 249 5.45 -29.86 -42.90
CA LEU A 249 6.55 -30.63 -42.29
C LEU A 249 7.38 -29.78 -41.34
N LEU A 250 7.69 -28.53 -41.70
CA LEU A 250 8.32 -27.59 -40.77
C LEU A 250 7.43 -27.36 -39.53
N SER A 251 6.12 -27.17 -39.72
CA SER A 251 5.19 -27.03 -38.60
C SER A 251 5.25 -28.23 -37.69
N LYS A 252 5.37 -29.47 -38.23
CA LYS A 252 5.54 -30.68 -37.43
C LYS A 252 6.82 -30.62 -36.60
N GLU A 253 7.96 -30.24 -37.22
CA GLU A 253 9.23 -30.08 -36.48
C GLU A 253 9.13 -29.05 -35.36
N LEU A 254 8.48 -27.88 -35.59
CA LEU A 254 8.35 -26.80 -34.65
C LEU A 254 7.45 -27.14 -33.43
N VAL A 255 6.37 -27.94 -33.62
CA VAL A 255 5.45 -28.34 -32.56
C VAL A 255 5.86 -29.62 -31.83
N THR A 256 6.84 -30.34 -32.32
CA THR A 256 7.32 -31.58 -31.68
C THR A 256 8.20 -31.25 -30.50
N ILE A 257 7.86 -31.77 -29.34
CA ILE A 257 8.68 -31.65 -28.14
C ILE A 257 9.86 -32.60 -28.23
N ASP A 258 11.08 -32.07 -28.09
CA ASP A 258 12.30 -32.91 -28.07
C ASP A 258 12.42 -33.55 -26.67
N CYS A 259 12.34 -34.86 -26.64
CA CYS A 259 12.47 -35.62 -25.40
C CYS A 259 13.91 -36.20 -25.19
N ALA A 260 14.93 -35.67 -25.89
CA ALA A 260 16.32 -36.14 -25.83
C ALA A 260 17.30 -35.03 -25.41
N VAL A 261 16.86 -34.06 -24.62
CA VAL A 261 17.71 -33.02 -24.08
C VAL A 261 18.84 -33.62 -23.24
N PRO A 262 20.11 -33.20 -23.38
CA PRO A 262 21.25 -33.73 -22.66
C PRO A 262 21.27 -33.24 -21.20
N LEU A 263 20.23 -33.56 -20.43
CA LEU A 263 20.06 -33.22 -19.03
C LEU A 263 19.74 -34.51 -18.24
N PRO A 264 20.61 -34.96 -17.34
CA PRO A 264 20.36 -36.21 -16.60
C PRO A 264 19.23 -36.07 -15.59
N LEU A 265 18.40 -37.08 -15.43
CA LEU A 265 17.38 -37.16 -14.38
C LEU A 265 18.03 -37.33 -13.01
N ASP A 266 18.07 -36.31 -12.19
CA ASP A 266 18.56 -36.37 -10.81
C ASP A 266 17.38 -36.38 -9.82
N LEU A 267 16.86 -37.60 -9.54
CA LEU A 267 15.77 -37.76 -8.59
C LEU A 267 16.16 -37.38 -7.16
N ALA A 268 17.45 -37.50 -6.80
CA ALA A 268 17.91 -37.13 -5.45
C ALA A 268 17.77 -35.60 -5.23
N ALA A 269 18.14 -34.78 -6.23
CA ALA A 269 17.98 -33.34 -6.20
C ALA A 269 16.51 -32.89 -6.26
N MET A 270 15.64 -33.69 -6.88
CA MET A 270 14.20 -33.39 -7.05
C MET A 270 13.35 -33.89 -5.87
N ARG A 271 13.92 -34.61 -4.92
CA ARG A 271 13.16 -35.13 -3.78
C ARG A 271 12.50 -34.01 -3.01
N THR A 272 11.19 -34.15 -2.77
CA THR A 272 10.42 -33.13 -2.04
C THR A 272 10.97 -32.99 -0.61
N GLN A 273 11.33 -31.78 -0.24
CA GLN A 273 11.85 -31.41 1.06
C GLN A 273 10.88 -30.47 1.78
N GLU A 274 10.98 -30.43 3.10
CA GLU A 274 10.27 -29.42 3.88
C GLU A 274 10.77 -28.02 3.51
N PRO A 275 9.87 -27.01 3.41
CA PRO A 275 10.24 -25.63 3.11
C PRO A 275 11.26 -25.07 4.10
N ASP A 276 12.13 -24.20 3.63
CA ASP A 276 12.94 -23.36 4.51
C ASP A 276 12.03 -22.28 5.12
N VAL A 277 11.63 -22.53 6.36
CA VAL A 277 10.69 -21.65 7.08
C VAL A 277 11.25 -20.25 7.29
N ALA A 278 12.57 -20.12 7.56
CA ALA A 278 13.19 -18.80 7.78
C ALA A 278 13.25 -17.99 6.48
N ALA A 279 13.67 -18.63 5.37
CA ALA A 279 13.68 -18.00 4.06
C ALA A 279 12.25 -17.65 3.57
N SER A 280 11.29 -18.56 3.75
CA SER A 280 9.88 -18.35 3.41
C SER A 280 9.28 -17.19 4.20
N ARG A 281 9.52 -17.11 5.49
CA ARG A 281 9.06 -16.03 6.37
C ARG A 281 9.62 -14.67 5.94
N LYS A 282 10.93 -14.60 5.68
CA LYS A 282 11.58 -13.38 5.22
C LYS A 282 10.96 -12.90 3.90
N LEU A 283 10.76 -13.81 2.95
CA LEU A 283 10.17 -13.51 1.66
C LEU A 283 8.71 -13.07 1.78
N PHE A 284 7.89 -13.79 2.56
CA PHE A 284 6.46 -13.48 2.70
C PHE A 284 6.22 -12.20 3.52
N ALA A 285 7.13 -11.87 4.46
CA ALA A 285 7.11 -10.59 5.15
C ALA A 285 7.43 -9.43 4.19
N GLU A 286 8.45 -9.59 3.33
CA GLU A 286 8.79 -8.60 2.29
C GLU A 286 7.64 -8.38 1.30
N LEU A 287 6.91 -9.45 0.95
CA LEU A 287 5.77 -9.43 0.03
C LEU A 287 4.42 -9.10 0.71
N GLU A 288 4.41 -8.90 2.02
CA GLU A 288 3.20 -8.61 2.83
C GLU A 288 2.11 -9.71 2.74
N PHE A 289 2.51 -10.97 2.59
CA PHE A 289 1.61 -12.13 2.53
C PHE A 289 1.20 -12.60 3.93
N THR A 290 0.35 -11.83 4.59
CA THR A 290 -0.06 -12.06 6.00
C THR A 290 -0.72 -13.42 6.23
N SER A 291 -1.52 -13.91 5.29
CA SER A 291 -2.13 -15.24 5.38
C SER A 291 -1.10 -16.37 5.35
N MET A 292 -0.12 -16.29 4.43
CA MET A 292 0.96 -17.29 4.33
C MET A 292 1.91 -17.23 5.53
N LEU A 293 2.15 -16.04 6.09
CA LEU A 293 2.92 -15.88 7.33
C LEU A 293 2.23 -16.58 8.51
N LYS A 294 0.91 -16.50 8.60
CA LYS A 294 0.12 -17.21 9.62
C LYS A 294 0.22 -18.74 9.46
N GLU A 295 0.19 -19.24 8.24
CA GLU A 295 0.31 -20.68 7.96
C GLU A 295 1.70 -21.27 8.28
N LEU A 296 2.77 -20.50 8.07
CA LEU A 296 4.14 -20.92 8.39
C LEU A 296 4.42 -21.03 9.91
N GLY A 297 3.53 -20.55 10.75
CA GLY A 297 3.73 -20.43 12.18
C GLY A 297 3.46 -21.67 13.02
N SER A 298 2.95 -22.78 12.47
CA SER A 298 2.38 -23.86 13.29
C SER A 298 3.29 -25.06 13.62
N GLU A 299 4.50 -25.20 13.04
CA GLU A 299 5.27 -26.46 13.18
C GLU A 299 6.73 -26.36 13.63
N GLN A 300 7.28 -25.18 13.95
CA GLN A 300 8.61 -25.13 14.57
C GLN A 300 8.51 -25.22 16.10
N ALA A 301 9.31 -26.10 16.70
CA ALA A 301 9.51 -26.17 18.13
C ALA A 301 9.81 -24.77 18.69
N VAL A 302 8.79 -24.12 19.24
CA VAL A 302 8.93 -22.96 20.08
C VAL A 302 9.93 -23.34 21.17
N PRO A 303 11.00 -22.55 21.47
CA PRO A 303 11.72 -22.77 22.71
C PRO A 303 10.64 -22.86 23.78
N GLU A 304 10.69 -23.90 24.59
CA GLU A 304 9.67 -24.22 25.57
C GLU A 304 9.63 -23.08 26.61
N VAL A 305 8.85 -22.04 26.32
CA VAL A 305 8.63 -20.91 27.21
C VAL A 305 7.52 -21.30 28.15
N ALA A 306 7.81 -21.34 29.43
CA ALA A 306 6.82 -21.59 30.45
C ALA A 306 5.94 -20.36 30.65
N TYR A 307 4.67 -20.45 30.26
CA TYR A 307 3.67 -19.40 30.49
C TYR A 307 2.96 -19.68 31.82
N LEU A 308 3.24 -18.85 32.83
CA LEU A 308 2.73 -18.99 34.19
C LEU A 308 1.54 -18.04 34.40
N LEU A 309 0.32 -18.53 34.23
CA LEU A 309 -0.91 -17.74 34.37
C LEU A 309 -1.29 -17.55 35.84
N THR A 310 -0.95 -18.50 36.69
CA THR A 310 -1.14 -18.49 38.14
C THR A 310 0.19 -18.81 38.84
N PRO A 311 1.16 -17.88 38.79
CA PRO A 311 2.49 -18.14 39.34
C PRO A 311 2.46 -18.24 40.88
N THR A 312 3.35 -19.07 41.42
CA THR A 312 3.58 -19.21 42.86
C THR A 312 4.31 -17.99 43.44
N GLU A 313 4.25 -17.80 44.76
CA GLU A 313 4.99 -16.71 45.44
C GLU A 313 6.50 -16.79 45.18
N GLU A 314 7.05 -17.98 45.10
CA GLU A 314 8.46 -18.20 44.78
C GLU A 314 8.81 -17.73 43.36
N GLN A 315 7.98 -18.06 42.38
CA GLN A 315 8.11 -17.62 40.97
C GLN A 315 8.00 -16.11 40.84
N ILE A 316 7.06 -15.48 41.56
CA ILE A 316 6.91 -14.02 41.62
C ILE A 316 8.18 -13.38 42.22
N THR A 317 8.68 -13.92 43.33
CA THR A 317 9.90 -13.43 44.00
C THR A 317 11.11 -13.53 43.09
N GLN A 318 11.25 -14.65 42.37
CA GLN A 318 12.31 -14.84 41.36
C GLN A 318 12.20 -13.82 40.21
N PHE A 319 11.00 -13.61 39.68
CA PHE A 319 10.75 -12.60 38.64
C PHE A 319 11.14 -11.20 39.13
N PHE A 320 10.75 -10.80 40.35
CA PHE A 320 11.09 -9.51 40.93
C PHE A 320 12.59 -9.29 41.03
N LYS A 321 13.33 -10.33 41.44
CA LYS A 321 14.79 -10.31 41.50
C LYS A 321 15.38 -10.07 40.12
N GLN A 322 14.97 -10.86 39.12
CA GLN A 322 15.45 -10.74 37.74
C GLN A 322 15.09 -9.38 37.14
N ALA A 323 13.86 -8.90 37.37
CA ALA A 323 13.41 -7.60 36.88
C ALA A 323 14.25 -6.42 37.43
N ARG A 324 14.73 -6.52 38.65
CA ARG A 324 15.65 -5.51 39.25
C ARG A 324 17.06 -5.60 38.69
N GLU A 325 17.52 -6.78 38.32
CA GLU A 325 18.89 -7.01 37.81
C GLU A 325 18.99 -6.62 36.33
N SER A 326 17.99 -6.93 35.49
CA SER A 326 18.07 -6.82 34.04
C SER A 326 16.94 -6.00 33.37
N GLY A 327 16.00 -5.47 34.15
CA GLY A 327 14.76 -4.91 33.61
C GLY A 327 13.74 -5.99 33.26
N PHE A 328 12.58 -5.59 32.77
CA PHE A 328 11.51 -6.51 32.38
C PHE A 328 10.67 -5.98 31.21
N THR A 329 9.85 -6.85 30.65
CA THR A 329 8.90 -6.51 29.61
C THR A 329 7.48 -6.49 30.16
N LEU A 330 6.64 -5.65 29.56
CA LEU A 330 5.25 -5.45 29.92
C LEU A 330 4.38 -5.58 28.68
N ALA A 331 3.38 -6.47 28.74
CA ALA A 331 2.36 -6.61 27.72
C ALA A 331 0.98 -6.25 28.31
N MET A 332 0.30 -5.32 27.65
CA MET A 332 -1.05 -4.88 28.00
C MET A 332 -2.11 -5.73 27.29
N PRO A 333 -3.32 -5.91 27.85
CA PRO A 333 -4.44 -6.43 27.10
C PRO A 333 -4.71 -5.55 25.86
N THR A 334 -4.90 -6.18 24.69
CA THR A 334 -5.19 -5.45 23.47
C THR A 334 -6.66 -5.03 23.44
N HIS A 335 -6.92 -3.74 23.38
CA HIS A 335 -8.22 -3.20 23.01
C HIS A 335 -8.24 -2.98 21.48
N ASP A 336 -8.88 -3.86 20.73
CA ASP A 336 -8.89 -3.86 19.26
C ASP A 336 -9.64 -2.67 18.61
N GLY A 337 -10.45 -1.91 19.35
CA GLY A 337 -11.30 -0.83 18.81
C GLY A 337 -10.55 0.37 18.20
N ALA A 338 -9.41 0.79 18.77
CA ALA A 338 -8.69 1.98 18.31
C ALA A 338 -7.94 1.78 16.96
N ALA A 339 -7.58 0.54 16.62
CA ALA A 339 -6.82 0.24 15.40
C ALA A 339 -7.70 0.10 14.15
N GLU A 340 -8.97 -0.20 14.32
CA GLU A 340 -9.95 -0.28 13.23
C GLU A 340 -10.41 1.10 12.78
N ALA A 341 -10.57 2.04 13.71
CA ALA A 341 -10.89 3.44 13.43
C ALA A 341 -9.75 4.19 12.72
N ALA A 342 -8.48 3.86 12.99
CA ALA A 342 -7.33 4.43 12.28
C ALA A 342 -7.26 4.00 10.80
N ARG A 343 -7.68 2.77 10.48
CA ARG A 343 -7.76 2.28 9.09
C ARG A 343 -8.79 3.03 8.26
N ASP A 344 -9.92 3.40 8.84
CA ASP A 344 -10.99 4.11 8.13
C ASP A 344 -10.58 5.57 7.85
N ALA A 345 -9.81 6.20 8.73
CA ALA A 345 -9.33 7.57 8.56
C ALA A 345 -8.20 7.69 7.50
N GLU A 346 -7.29 6.71 7.39
CA GLU A 346 -6.21 6.72 6.38
C GLU A 346 -6.69 6.31 4.98
N SER A 347 -7.69 5.43 4.89
CA SER A 347 -8.26 5.02 3.60
C SER A 347 -8.99 6.17 2.88
N GLU A 348 -9.44 7.19 3.62
CA GLU A 348 -10.08 8.39 3.03
C GLU A 348 -9.06 9.45 2.54
N SER A 349 -7.82 9.47 3.08
CA SER A 349 -6.84 10.51 2.75
C SER A 349 -5.76 10.11 1.73
N ALA A 350 -5.57 8.82 1.47
CA ALA A 350 -4.42 8.28 0.71
C ALA A 350 -4.76 7.49 -0.56
N LEU A 351 -6.06 7.26 -0.86
CA LEU A 351 -6.46 6.52 -2.07
C LEU A 351 -7.17 7.44 -3.07
N PRO A 352 -6.97 7.25 -4.38
CA PRO A 352 -7.88 7.78 -5.39
C PRO A 352 -9.30 7.25 -5.09
N GLU A 353 -10.31 8.09 -5.18
CA GLU A 353 -11.72 7.84 -4.83
C GLU A 353 -12.36 6.55 -5.43
N GLU A 354 -11.70 5.87 -6.35
CA GLU A 354 -12.20 4.63 -6.99
C GLU A 354 -12.25 3.39 -6.07
N ALA A 355 -11.47 3.34 -5.01
CA ALA A 355 -11.40 2.17 -4.11
C ALA A 355 -12.45 2.18 -2.98
N ALA A 356 -13.08 3.31 -2.69
CA ALA A 356 -14.07 3.47 -1.61
C ALA A 356 -15.45 2.90 -1.95
N VAL A 357 -15.79 2.75 -3.23
CA VAL A 357 -17.15 2.42 -3.70
C VAL A 357 -17.57 0.97 -3.42
N ASP A 358 -16.65 0.02 -3.35
CA ASP A 358 -16.99 -1.41 -3.18
C ASP A 358 -17.14 -1.87 -1.72
N ARG A 359 -16.56 -1.16 -0.75
CA ARG A 359 -16.74 -1.46 0.68
C ARG A 359 -18.05 -0.95 1.25
N ALA A 360 -18.58 0.14 0.70
CA ALA A 360 -19.89 0.69 1.10
C ALA A 360 -21.07 -0.26 0.82
N LYS A 361 -20.95 -1.17 -0.15
CA LYS A 361 -22.03 -2.11 -0.52
C LYS A 361 -22.33 -3.20 0.51
N ASN A 362 -21.36 -3.57 1.35
CA ASN A 362 -21.55 -4.61 2.38
C ASN A 362 -21.93 -4.04 3.77
N LYS A 363 -21.61 -2.77 4.06
CA LYS A 363 -21.98 -2.12 5.35
C LYS A 363 -23.41 -1.55 5.35
N GLN A 364 -23.99 -1.24 4.20
CA GLN A 364 -25.30 -0.54 4.12
C GLN A 364 -26.53 -1.41 4.45
N LYS A 365 -26.38 -2.73 4.65
CA LYS A 365 -27.50 -3.58 5.11
C LYS A 365 -27.67 -3.63 6.64
N ASN A 366 -26.67 -3.22 7.42
CA ASN A 366 -26.71 -3.29 8.89
C ASN A 366 -26.51 -1.93 9.60
N ALA A 367 -26.26 -0.83 8.89
CA ALA A 367 -25.74 0.41 9.50
C ALA A 367 -26.79 1.41 10.01
N THR A 368 -28.08 1.15 9.90
CA THR A 368 -29.13 2.08 10.40
C THR A 368 -29.73 1.69 11.75
N MET A 369 -29.32 0.60 12.36
CA MET A 369 -29.79 0.18 13.68
C MET A 369 -28.69 0.05 14.76
N ASP A 370 -27.41 0.02 14.38
CA ASP A 370 -26.32 -0.35 15.31
C ASP A 370 -25.51 0.82 15.91
N LEU A 371 -25.63 2.05 15.39
CA LEU A 371 -24.79 3.15 15.89
C LEU A 371 -25.22 3.64 17.30
N PHE A 372 -26.51 3.58 17.58
CA PHE A 372 -27.04 3.96 18.92
C PHE A 372 -26.87 2.84 19.95
N SER A 373 -26.94 1.58 19.53
CA SER A 373 -26.71 0.44 20.42
C SER A 373 -25.24 0.22 20.76
N ALA A 374 -24.31 0.58 19.85
CA ALA A 374 -22.87 0.48 20.10
C ALA A 374 -22.37 1.50 21.15
N VAL A 375 -22.84 2.76 21.08
CA VAL A 375 -22.46 3.80 22.06
C VAL A 375 -23.07 3.51 23.46
N GLU A 376 -24.31 2.99 23.53
CA GLU A 376 -24.89 2.57 24.78
C GLU A 376 -24.29 1.27 25.33
N GLN A 377 -23.85 0.35 24.49
CA GLN A 377 -23.16 -0.86 24.91
C GLN A 377 -21.72 -0.60 25.34
N GLU A 378 -20.94 0.26 24.64
CA GLU A 378 -19.61 0.68 25.10
C GLU A 378 -19.69 1.40 26.46
N GLN A 379 -20.67 2.28 26.67
CA GLN A 379 -20.86 2.94 27.99
C GLN A 379 -21.42 2.02 29.09
N ALA A 380 -22.12 0.93 28.72
CA ALA A 380 -22.61 -0.07 29.65
C ALA A 380 -21.54 -1.11 29.99
N ASP A 381 -20.72 -1.49 28.98
CA ASP A 381 -19.60 -2.42 29.15
C ASP A 381 -18.46 -1.76 29.95
N GLU A 382 -18.13 -0.47 29.71
CA GLU A 382 -17.19 0.29 30.56
C GLU A 382 -17.61 0.35 32.05
N LYS A 383 -18.91 0.34 32.37
CA LYS A 383 -19.39 0.35 33.76
C LYS A 383 -19.43 -1.03 34.40
N THR A 384 -19.45 -2.10 33.65
CA THR A 384 -19.54 -3.48 34.14
C THR A 384 -18.18 -4.20 34.23
N GLU A 385 -17.18 -3.79 33.46
CA GLU A 385 -15.82 -4.40 33.42
C GLU A 385 -14.89 -3.96 34.56
N PHE A 386 -15.23 -2.92 35.33
CA PHE A 386 -14.39 -2.45 36.45
C PHE A 386 -14.34 -3.39 37.68
N ALA A 387 -14.91 -4.60 37.59
CA ALA A 387 -14.86 -5.59 38.68
C ALA A 387 -13.76 -6.66 38.50
N HIS A 388 -13.06 -6.73 37.35
CA HIS A 388 -11.95 -7.65 37.17
C HIS A 388 -10.61 -6.93 37.39
N GLU A 389 -9.76 -7.47 38.28
CA GLU A 389 -8.41 -6.98 38.52
C GLU A 389 -7.58 -7.04 37.23
N LEU A 390 -7.11 -5.88 36.73
CA LEU A 390 -6.33 -5.78 35.48
C LEU A 390 -5.06 -6.61 35.61
N ARG A 391 -4.91 -7.60 34.72
CA ARG A 391 -3.76 -8.49 34.66
C ARG A 391 -2.89 -8.20 33.45
N LEU A 392 -1.59 -8.28 33.62
CA LEU A 392 -0.59 -7.93 32.62
C LEU A 392 0.38 -9.10 32.39
N GLY A 393 0.81 -9.27 31.13
CA GLY A 393 1.90 -10.17 30.81
C GLY A 393 3.25 -9.54 31.14
N VAL A 394 4.14 -10.30 31.77
CA VAL A 394 5.50 -9.84 32.11
C VAL A 394 6.56 -10.91 31.89
N ALA A 395 7.75 -10.50 31.49
CA ALA A 395 8.92 -11.39 31.36
C ALA A 395 10.22 -10.62 31.70
N ALA A 396 11.15 -11.24 32.41
CA ALA A 396 12.46 -10.68 32.74
C ALA A 396 13.63 -11.52 32.24
N SER A 397 13.36 -12.77 31.81
CA SER A 397 14.35 -13.68 31.26
C SER A 397 13.76 -14.56 30.16
N ALA A 398 14.60 -15.03 29.25
CA ALA A 398 14.18 -15.97 28.21
C ALA A 398 13.69 -17.28 28.85
N GLY A 399 12.67 -17.89 28.27
CA GLY A 399 12.12 -19.17 28.67
C GLY A 399 11.01 -19.10 29.74
N GLN A 400 10.68 -17.94 30.29
CA GLN A 400 9.60 -17.79 31.29
C GLN A 400 8.87 -16.44 31.11
N ALA A 401 7.54 -16.49 31.07
CA ALA A 401 6.68 -15.30 31.14
C ALA A 401 5.50 -15.55 32.08
N LEU A 402 5.08 -14.52 32.80
CA LEU A 402 4.06 -14.58 33.85
C LEU A 402 2.90 -13.65 33.47
N VAL A 403 1.73 -13.96 34.05
CA VAL A 403 0.59 -13.04 34.06
C VAL A 403 0.32 -12.63 35.52
N LEU A 404 0.47 -11.35 35.80
CA LEU A 404 0.36 -10.81 37.16
C LEU A 404 -0.68 -9.69 37.24
N PRO A 405 -1.39 -9.56 38.38
CA PRO A 405 -2.22 -8.40 38.63
C PRO A 405 -1.41 -7.11 38.63
N LEU A 406 -1.99 -6.04 38.10
CA LEU A 406 -1.33 -4.73 38.04
C LEU A 406 -0.90 -4.23 39.44
N ALA A 407 -1.69 -4.47 40.47
CA ALA A 407 -1.39 -4.07 41.86
C ALA A 407 -0.05 -4.68 42.31
N VAL A 408 0.26 -5.93 41.96
CA VAL A 408 1.51 -6.61 42.30
C VAL A 408 2.70 -5.98 41.61
N LEU A 409 2.52 -5.48 40.37
CA LEU A 409 3.58 -4.90 39.56
C LEU A 409 3.92 -3.44 39.94
N ARG A 410 3.05 -2.74 40.68
CA ARG A 410 3.22 -1.32 40.98
C ARG A 410 4.62 -0.96 41.49
N PRO A 411 5.23 -1.71 42.47
CA PRO A 411 6.57 -1.35 42.96
C PRO A 411 7.66 -1.39 41.88
N LEU A 412 7.54 -2.28 40.86
CA LEU A 412 8.49 -2.34 39.74
C LEU A 412 8.24 -1.25 38.70
N LEU A 413 6.95 -0.90 38.48
CA LEU A 413 6.56 0.13 37.51
C LEU A 413 6.99 1.54 37.95
N GLU A 414 6.90 1.83 39.28
CA GLU A 414 7.22 3.13 39.86
C GLU A 414 8.73 3.26 40.21
N ASP A 415 9.54 2.21 40.10
CA ASP A 415 10.98 2.23 40.37
C ASP A 415 11.76 2.78 39.18
N GLU A 416 12.45 3.91 39.38
CA GLU A 416 13.25 4.62 38.36
C GLU A 416 14.51 3.85 37.93
N SER A 417 15.03 2.94 38.76
CA SER A 417 16.23 2.18 38.47
C SER A 417 16.01 1.00 37.50
N ILE A 418 14.75 0.59 37.30
CA ILE A 418 14.40 -0.59 36.50
C ILE A 418 14.02 -0.18 35.08
N ALA A 419 14.67 -0.80 34.09
CA ALA A 419 14.31 -0.61 32.68
C ALA A 419 13.08 -1.45 32.27
N LYS A 420 12.21 -0.88 31.45
CA LYS A 420 11.00 -1.53 30.95
C LYS A 420 10.96 -1.50 29.43
N ASN A 421 10.60 -2.64 28.83
CA ASN A 421 10.29 -2.72 27.39
C ASN A 421 8.81 -3.04 27.21
N LEU A 422 8.19 -2.40 26.24
CA LEU A 422 6.76 -2.56 25.98
C LEU A 422 6.42 -2.32 24.51
N HIS A 423 5.16 -2.48 24.18
CA HIS A 423 4.58 -2.09 22.89
C HIS A 423 3.42 -1.13 23.16
N ASP A 424 3.40 0.02 22.46
CA ASP A 424 2.44 1.11 22.63
C ASP A 424 2.50 1.79 24.01
N LEU A 425 3.55 2.58 24.21
CA LEU A 425 3.76 3.34 25.44
C LEU A 425 2.59 4.29 25.75
N LYS A 426 1.99 4.92 24.73
CA LYS A 426 0.89 5.88 24.95
C LYS A 426 -0.34 5.21 25.55
N ALA A 427 -0.76 4.07 24.99
CA ALA A 427 -1.88 3.29 25.54
C ALA A 427 -1.54 2.77 26.93
N THR A 428 -0.30 2.31 27.16
CA THR A 428 0.18 1.87 28.48
C THR A 428 0.09 2.99 29.50
N LEU A 429 0.60 4.19 29.21
CA LEU A 429 0.56 5.33 30.13
C LEU A 429 -0.89 5.75 30.45
N ARG A 430 -1.77 5.76 29.46
CA ARG A 430 -3.20 6.09 29.65
C ARG A 430 -3.86 5.10 30.63
N THR A 431 -3.66 3.80 30.43
CA THR A 431 -4.23 2.76 31.31
C THR A 431 -3.66 2.85 32.73
N LEU A 432 -2.36 3.06 32.87
CA LEU A 432 -1.72 3.21 34.18
C LEU A 432 -2.19 4.48 34.93
N ALA A 433 -2.38 5.59 34.20
CA ALA A 433 -2.89 6.84 34.78
C ALA A 433 -4.32 6.68 35.34
N GLN A 434 -5.21 5.96 34.66
CA GLN A 434 -6.55 5.60 35.15
C GLN A 434 -6.49 4.83 36.47
N GLN A 435 -5.45 4.01 36.68
CA GLN A 435 -5.19 3.25 37.90
C GLN A 435 -4.32 4.00 38.92
N LYS A 436 -4.01 5.27 38.68
CA LYS A 436 -3.15 6.12 39.53
C LYS A 436 -1.76 5.51 39.80
N ILE A 437 -1.17 4.89 38.75
CA ILE A 437 0.17 4.31 38.77
C ILE A 437 1.05 5.10 37.83
N SER A 438 2.26 5.46 38.28
CA SER A 438 3.26 6.16 37.46
C SER A 438 4.28 5.20 36.89
N LEU A 439 4.48 5.21 35.57
CA LEU A 439 5.58 4.48 34.92
C LEU A 439 6.84 5.32 35.01
N ARG A 440 7.90 4.81 35.69
CA ARG A 440 9.18 5.52 35.88
C ARG A 440 10.35 4.72 35.36
N GLY A 441 11.51 5.37 35.17
CA GLY A 441 12.74 4.77 34.70
C GLY A 441 12.86 4.73 33.17
N ALA A 442 13.88 4.02 32.66
CA ALA A 442 14.11 3.87 31.23
C ALA A 442 13.03 3.00 30.59
N VAL A 443 12.39 3.52 29.54
CA VAL A 443 11.33 2.80 28.80
C VAL A 443 11.72 2.68 27.34
N SER A 444 11.47 1.50 26.76
CA SER A 444 11.63 1.25 25.32
C SER A 444 10.32 0.77 24.72
N ASP A 445 9.91 1.37 23.61
CA ASP A 445 8.70 1.00 22.87
C ASP A 445 9.04 0.36 21.52
N ILE A 446 8.76 -0.93 21.38
CA ILE A 446 9.07 -1.67 20.15
C ILE A 446 8.14 -1.29 18.98
N MET A 447 6.98 -0.69 19.22
CA MET A 447 6.13 -0.14 18.18
C MET A 447 6.83 1.02 17.46
N LEU A 448 7.44 1.93 18.23
CA LEU A 448 8.19 3.06 17.68
C LEU A 448 9.47 2.60 16.95
N TYR A 449 10.18 1.57 17.46
CA TYR A 449 11.31 0.97 16.76
C TYR A 449 10.89 0.41 15.39
N SER A 450 9.83 -0.39 15.37
CA SER A 450 9.31 -0.99 14.12
C SER A 450 8.87 0.07 13.11
N TYR A 451 8.22 1.14 13.58
CA TYR A 451 7.82 2.25 12.73
C TYR A 451 9.02 3.01 12.12
N LEU A 452 10.06 3.29 12.90
CA LEU A 452 11.28 3.93 12.39
C LEU A 452 11.96 3.10 11.31
N LEU A 453 12.04 1.78 11.50
CA LEU A 453 12.65 0.88 10.51
C LEU A 453 11.88 0.85 9.18
N ASN A 454 10.55 0.94 9.23
CA ASN A 454 9.75 1.08 8.02
C ASN A 454 8.39 1.76 8.29
N PRO A 455 8.29 3.08 8.04
CA PRO A 455 7.06 3.85 8.26
C PRO A 455 5.97 3.57 7.21
N THR A 456 6.26 2.78 6.16
CA THR A 456 5.28 2.46 5.11
C THR A 456 4.40 1.26 5.42
N HIS A 457 4.67 0.54 6.51
CA HIS A 457 3.81 -0.56 6.95
C HIS A 457 2.46 -0.04 7.47
N ALA A 458 1.35 -0.73 7.07
CA ALA A 458 -0.04 -0.33 7.38
C ALA A 458 -0.32 -0.24 8.86
N THR A 459 0.22 -1.17 9.59
CA THR A 459 -0.05 -1.33 10.99
C THR A 459 1.22 -1.66 11.73
N GLN A 460 1.27 -1.17 12.96
CA GLN A 460 2.35 -1.44 13.90
C GLN A 460 1.81 -2.21 15.12
N ARG A 461 0.74 -3.02 14.95
CA ARG A 461 0.24 -3.91 16.01
C ARG A 461 1.31 -4.89 16.44
N LEU A 462 1.30 -5.32 17.68
CA LEU A 462 2.30 -6.26 18.20
C LEU A 462 2.34 -7.56 17.36
N SER A 463 1.18 -8.10 16.97
CA SER A 463 1.09 -9.27 16.09
C SER A 463 1.79 -9.07 14.75
N ASP A 464 1.66 -7.88 14.15
CA ASP A 464 2.30 -7.55 12.87
C ASP A 464 3.81 -7.32 13.04
N VAL A 465 4.24 -6.72 14.15
CA VAL A 465 5.67 -6.54 14.49
C VAL A 465 6.32 -7.90 14.70
N VAL A 466 5.67 -8.79 15.48
CA VAL A 466 6.17 -10.15 15.71
C VAL A 466 6.18 -10.98 14.43
N ALA A 467 5.16 -10.85 13.56
CA ALA A 467 5.16 -11.54 12.27
C ALA A 467 6.31 -11.11 11.36
N ARG A 468 6.76 -9.84 11.44
CA ARG A 468 7.88 -9.30 10.64
C ARG A 468 9.26 -9.66 11.17
N PHE A 469 9.44 -9.60 12.48
CA PHE A 469 10.77 -9.68 13.11
C PHE A 469 10.92 -10.88 14.04
N GLY A 470 9.83 -11.53 14.44
CA GLY A 470 9.82 -12.68 15.34
C GLY A 470 9.91 -14.01 14.60
N SER A 471 9.95 -15.09 15.38
CA SER A 471 10.04 -16.47 14.87
C SER A 471 8.69 -17.16 14.68
N HIS A 472 7.63 -16.70 15.33
CA HIS A 472 6.28 -17.28 15.26
C HIS A 472 5.19 -16.23 15.50
N PRO A 473 3.96 -16.40 14.98
CA PRO A 473 2.85 -15.48 15.20
C PRO A 473 2.34 -15.58 16.65
N LEU A 474 1.82 -14.47 17.18
CA LEU A 474 1.19 -14.43 18.49
C LEU A 474 -0.23 -15.00 18.47
N ARG A 475 -0.66 -15.59 19.58
CA ARG A 475 -2.07 -15.84 19.89
C ARG A 475 -2.79 -14.52 20.12
N GLU A 476 -3.98 -14.37 19.52
CA GLU A 476 -4.67 -13.07 19.52
C GLU A 476 -5.52 -12.80 20.78
N SER A 477 -5.70 -13.77 21.69
CA SER A 477 -6.61 -13.60 22.83
C SER A 477 -6.26 -14.45 24.06
N GLY A 478 -6.72 -13.98 25.22
CA GLY A 478 -6.60 -14.68 26.49
C GLY A 478 -5.33 -14.37 27.28
N GLU A 479 -5.26 -14.90 28.51
CA GLU A 479 -4.11 -14.70 29.41
C GLU A 479 -2.84 -15.35 28.87
N ASP A 480 -2.94 -16.49 28.17
CA ASP A 480 -1.83 -17.12 27.45
C ASP A 480 -1.23 -16.15 26.43
N GLY A 481 -2.07 -15.39 25.72
CA GLY A 481 -1.65 -14.39 24.76
C GLY A 481 -0.87 -13.23 25.41
N LEU A 482 -1.21 -12.84 26.64
CA LEU A 482 -0.47 -11.80 27.38
C LEU A 482 0.94 -12.25 27.76
N ALA A 483 1.10 -13.49 28.24
CA ALA A 483 2.41 -14.05 28.59
C ALA A 483 3.28 -14.20 27.33
N GLU A 484 2.68 -14.70 26.23
CA GLU A 484 3.34 -14.85 24.95
C GLU A 484 3.79 -13.48 24.38
N ALA A 485 2.93 -12.45 24.47
CA ALA A 485 3.24 -11.09 24.08
C ALA A 485 4.44 -10.52 24.86
N ALA A 486 4.47 -10.70 26.18
CA ALA A 486 5.59 -10.25 27.01
C ALA A 486 6.91 -10.95 26.62
N SER A 487 6.87 -12.27 26.39
CA SER A 487 8.02 -13.04 25.92
C SER A 487 8.52 -12.56 24.55
N ALA A 488 7.59 -12.28 23.62
CA ALA A 488 7.93 -11.78 22.29
C ALA A 488 8.56 -10.37 22.34
N ILE A 489 8.02 -9.48 23.17
CA ILE A 489 8.61 -8.14 23.40
C ILE A 489 10.04 -8.28 23.95
N LEU A 490 10.26 -9.19 24.90
CA LEU A 490 11.60 -9.44 25.49
C LEU A 490 12.61 -9.85 24.42
N ALA A 491 12.22 -10.74 23.52
CA ALA A 491 13.08 -11.21 22.43
C ALA A 491 13.34 -10.13 21.38
N LEU A 492 12.34 -9.31 21.05
CA LEU A 492 12.41 -8.34 19.96
C LEU A 492 13.04 -6.99 20.34
N ALA A 493 12.89 -6.54 21.59
CA ALA A 493 13.38 -5.22 21.99
C ALA A 493 14.86 -4.99 21.71
N PRO A 494 15.80 -5.88 22.06
CA PRO A 494 17.21 -5.70 21.76
C PRO A 494 17.51 -5.79 20.26
N VAL A 495 16.82 -6.66 19.52
CA VAL A 495 17.00 -6.82 18.07
C VAL A 495 16.59 -5.55 17.33
N LEU A 496 15.39 -5.04 17.62
CA LEU A 496 14.88 -3.83 16.96
C LEU A 496 15.69 -2.59 17.34
N ARG A 497 16.13 -2.48 18.60
CA ARG A 497 17.04 -1.39 19.03
C ARG A 497 18.34 -1.40 18.24
N THR A 498 18.97 -2.57 18.10
CA THR A 498 20.22 -2.72 17.34
C THR A 498 20.01 -2.36 15.86
N GLU A 499 18.90 -2.74 15.26
CA GLU A 499 18.57 -2.39 13.87
C GLU A 499 18.37 -0.86 13.72
N VAL A 500 17.63 -0.22 14.63
CA VAL A 500 17.43 1.24 14.63
C VAL A 500 18.76 1.99 14.81
N GLU A 501 19.65 1.48 15.67
CA GLU A 501 20.99 2.02 15.87
C GLU A 501 21.87 1.85 14.63
N ARG A 502 21.85 0.67 14.01
CA ARG A 502 22.58 0.38 12.75
C ARG A 502 22.15 1.31 11.63
N GLU A 503 20.86 1.61 11.51
CA GLU A 503 20.31 2.54 10.53
C GLU A 503 20.52 4.04 10.91
N GLY A 504 21.13 4.34 12.07
CA GLY A 504 21.43 5.70 12.52
C GLY A 504 20.25 6.49 13.06
N MET A 505 19.12 5.81 13.39
CA MET A 505 17.86 6.48 13.81
C MET A 505 17.66 6.52 15.32
N LEU A 506 18.63 6.05 16.13
CA LEU A 506 18.48 6.03 17.59
C LEU A 506 18.27 7.44 18.17
N THR A 507 18.94 8.45 17.60
CA THR A 507 18.76 9.85 17.99
C THR A 507 17.33 10.36 17.73
N VAL A 508 16.72 9.97 16.62
CA VAL A 508 15.31 10.31 16.31
C VAL A 508 14.38 9.67 17.34
N TYR A 509 14.64 8.42 17.68
CA TYR A 509 13.87 7.70 18.69
C TYR A 509 13.98 8.39 20.07
N GLU A 510 15.21 8.61 20.57
CA GLU A 510 15.47 9.08 21.93
C GLU A 510 15.15 10.57 22.14
N ARG A 511 15.29 11.40 21.08
CA ARG A 511 15.08 12.84 21.20
C ARG A 511 13.73 13.34 20.69
N ILE A 512 13.07 12.58 19.85
CA ILE A 512 11.81 13.01 19.20
C ILE A 512 10.67 12.06 19.54
N ASP A 513 10.71 10.80 19.07
CA ASP A 513 9.50 9.97 19.08
C ASP A 513 9.14 9.48 20.48
N LEU A 514 10.11 9.07 21.31
CA LEU A 514 9.85 8.60 22.67
C LEU A 514 9.42 9.75 23.62
N PRO A 515 10.14 10.90 23.68
CA PRO A 515 9.74 12.02 24.56
C PRO A 515 8.42 12.68 24.16
N LEU A 516 7.98 12.53 22.91
CA LEU A 516 6.71 13.06 22.43
C LEU A 516 5.50 12.32 23.02
N VAL A 517 5.64 11.04 23.38
CA VAL A 517 4.52 10.21 23.84
C VAL A 517 3.75 10.85 25.04
N PRO A 518 4.39 11.22 26.14
CA PRO A 518 3.70 11.86 27.26
C PRO A 518 3.12 13.24 26.89
N VAL A 519 3.74 13.98 25.96
CA VAL A 519 3.20 15.27 25.49
C VAL A 519 1.89 15.08 24.74
N LEU A 520 1.83 14.10 23.85
CA LEU A 520 0.58 13.78 23.13
C LEU A 520 -0.52 13.30 24.07
N LEU A 521 -0.17 12.46 25.03
CA LEU A 521 -1.13 12.01 26.02
C LEU A 521 -1.73 13.20 26.80
N ALA A 522 -0.90 14.13 27.25
CA ALA A 522 -1.36 15.34 27.94
C ALA A 522 -2.26 16.22 27.06
N VAL A 523 -1.93 16.39 25.76
CA VAL A 523 -2.77 17.13 24.80
C VAL A 523 -4.13 16.44 24.59
N GLU A 524 -4.14 15.10 24.47
CA GLU A 524 -5.35 14.31 24.33
C GLU A 524 -6.25 14.41 25.58
N GLU A 525 -5.67 14.34 26.77
CA GLU A 525 -6.39 14.48 28.04
C GLU A 525 -6.97 15.89 28.23
N GLN A 526 -6.26 16.92 27.79
CA GLN A 526 -6.78 18.32 27.86
C GLN A 526 -7.98 18.51 26.92
N GLY A 527 -7.92 17.95 25.72
CA GLY A 527 -8.96 18.14 24.71
C GLY A 527 -9.16 19.62 24.31
N VAL A 528 -10.11 19.89 23.44
CA VAL A 528 -10.47 21.25 22.98
C VAL A 528 -11.93 21.55 23.28
N ARG A 529 -12.22 22.72 23.88
CA ARG A 529 -13.57 23.11 24.21
C ARG A 529 -14.34 23.58 22.97
N ILE A 530 -15.61 23.18 22.87
CA ILE A 530 -16.50 23.59 21.78
C ILE A 530 -17.76 24.31 22.30
N ASP A 531 -18.30 25.23 21.47
CA ASP A 531 -19.64 25.79 21.63
C ASP A 531 -20.68 24.88 20.94
N GLN A 532 -21.30 24.01 21.71
CA GLN A 532 -22.31 23.08 21.22
C GLN A 532 -23.56 23.78 20.66
N ASN A 533 -23.94 24.99 21.19
CA ASN A 533 -25.08 25.73 20.68
C ASN A 533 -24.80 26.30 19.30
N GLN A 534 -23.62 26.88 19.10
CA GLN A 534 -23.18 27.39 17.79
C GLN A 534 -23.15 26.25 16.75
N LEU A 535 -22.67 25.06 17.09
CA LEU A 535 -22.69 23.89 16.19
C LEU A 535 -24.11 23.42 15.89
N ARG A 536 -25.02 23.45 16.86
CA ARG A 536 -26.43 23.09 16.64
C ARG A 536 -27.10 24.06 15.67
N ASP A 537 -26.97 25.38 15.93
CA ASP A 537 -27.52 26.42 15.04
C ASP A 537 -26.97 26.32 13.62
N LEU A 538 -25.67 26.01 13.50
CA LEU A 538 -25.04 25.74 12.19
C LEU A 538 -25.64 24.48 11.54
N GLY A 539 -25.86 23.41 12.32
CA GLY A 539 -26.46 22.16 11.85
C GLY A 539 -27.86 22.34 11.28
N ASP A 540 -28.70 23.13 11.95
CA ASP A 540 -30.08 23.44 11.51
C ASP A 540 -30.04 24.25 10.19
N ARG A 541 -29.15 25.25 10.08
CA ARG A 541 -28.97 26.03 8.87
C ARG A 541 -28.51 25.17 7.69
N LEU A 542 -27.51 24.30 7.90
CA LEU A 542 -27.01 23.40 6.87
C LEU A 542 -28.07 22.38 6.44
N ALA A 543 -28.89 21.88 7.37
CA ALA A 543 -30.00 20.99 7.04
C ALA A 543 -31.02 21.66 6.12
N ALA A 544 -31.35 22.94 6.39
CA ALA A 544 -32.24 23.71 5.54
C ALA A 544 -31.65 23.97 4.15
N GLU A 545 -30.35 24.32 4.06
CA GLU A 545 -29.65 24.54 2.79
C GLU A 545 -29.56 23.24 1.97
N MET A 546 -29.20 22.12 2.59
CA MET A 546 -29.19 20.79 1.94
C MET A 546 -30.57 20.37 1.45
N HIS A 547 -31.64 20.72 2.19
CA HIS A 547 -33.00 20.48 1.72
C HIS A 547 -33.33 21.26 0.44
N VAL A 548 -32.95 22.52 0.37
CA VAL A 548 -33.13 23.37 -0.81
C VAL A 548 -32.35 22.80 -2.01
N LEU A 549 -31.07 22.45 -1.81
CA LEU A 549 -30.25 21.81 -2.84
C LEU A 549 -30.86 20.49 -3.32
N THR A 550 -31.39 19.68 -2.42
CA THR A 550 -32.06 18.41 -2.76
C THR A 550 -33.25 18.63 -3.68
N GLN A 551 -34.09 19.65 -3.40
CA GLN A 551 -35.23 19.99 -4.26
C GLN A 551 -34.75 20.47 -5.64
N GLN A 552 -33.74 21.34 -5.68
CA GLN A 552 -33.16 21.82 -6.96
C GLN A 552 -32.59 20.68 -7.79
N ILE A 553 -31.89 19.72 -7.15
CA ILE A 553 -31.35 18.54 -7.84
C ILE A 553 -32.49 17.69 -8.42
N TYR A 554 -33.57 17.47 -7.66
CA TYR A 554 -34.71 16.68 -8.14
C TYR A 554 -35.46 17.37 -9.28
N GLU A 555 -35.64 18.67 -9.21
CA GLU A 555 -36.25 19.45 -10.29
C GLU A 555 -35.42 19.38 -11.59
N LEU A 556 -34.08 19.59 -11.48
CA LEU A 556 -33.17 19.53 -12.61
C LEU A 556 -33.03 18.11 -13.18
N ALA A 557 -33.09 17.09 -12.33
CA ALA A 557 -33.03 15.67 -12.72
C ALA A 557 -34.38 15.14 -13.22
N GLY A 558 -35.50 15.84 -12.94
CA GLY A 558 -36.87 15.44 -13.28
C GLY A 558 -37.35 14.19 -12.53
N GLN A 559 -36.70 13.82 -11.42
CA GLN A 559 -37.10 12.70 -10.53
C GLN A 559 -36.45 12.79 -9.17
N ARG A 560 -37.06 12.10 -8.18
CA ARG A 560 -36.48 11.87 -6.87
C ARG A 560 -35.57 10.65 -6.89
N PHE A 561 -34.42 10.71 -6.24
CA PHE A 561 -33.47 9.61 -6.08
C PHE A 561 -32.59 9.86 -4.86
N ASN A 562 -31.84 8.85 -4.38
CA ASN A 562 -30.87 9.06 -3.32
C ASN A 562 -29.58 9.66 -3.90
N ILE A 563 -29.33 10.96 -3.63
CA ILE A 563 -28.18 11.74 -4.10
C ILE A 563 -26.86 11.16 -3.58
N GLN A 564 -26.90 10.55 -2.38
CA GLN A 564 -25.73 9.91 -1.75
C GLN A 564 -25.47 8.50 -2.30
N SER A 565 -26.39 7.92 -3.10
CA SER A 565 -26.15 6.63 -3.73
C SER A 565 -25.41 6.78 -5.05
N PRO A 566 -24.14 6.35 -5.16
CA PRO A 566 -23.38 6.46 -6.41
C PRO A 566 -24.05 5.76 -7.58
N LYS A 567 -24.76 4.65 -7.33
CA LYS A 567 -25.48 3.88 -8.34
C LYS A 567 -26.66 4.67 -8.90
N GLN A 568 -27.52 5.22 -8.03
CA GLN A 568 -28.70 5.97 -8.48
C GLN A 568 -28.28 7.30 -9.15
N LEU A 569 -27.23 7.95 -8.63
CA LEU A 569 -26.67 9.15 -9.25
C LEU A 569 -26.11 8.85 -10.65
N ALA A 570 -25.38 7.75 -10.83
CA ALA A 570 -24.86 7.35 -12.14
C ALA A 570 -25.99 7.08 -13.13
N GLU A 571 -27.07 6.40 -12.72
CA GLU A 571 -28.25 6.16 -13.53
C GLU A 571 -28.89 7.49 -13.98
N VAL A 572 -29.04 8.46 -13.06
CA VAL A 572 -29.59 9.79 -13.39
C VAL A 572 -28.68 10.53 -14.35
N LEU A 573 -27.38 10.61 -14.09
CA LEU A 573 -26.44 11.39 -14.90
C LEU A 573 -26.27 10.81 -16.31
N PHE A 574 -26.06 9.48 -16.43
CA PHE A 574 -25.61 8.86 -17.67
C PHE A 574 -26.73 8.20 -18.48
N GLU A 575 -27.79 7.71 -17.82
CA GLU A 575 -28.90 7.05 -18.53
C GLU A 575 -30.07 8.00 -18.76
N LYS A 576 -30.44 8.84 -17.78
CA LYS A 576 -31.57 9.74 -17.90
C LYS A 576 -31.22 11.08 -18.52
N LEU A 577 -30.19 11.76 -18.00
CA LEU A 577 -29.72 13.05 -18.53
C LEU A 577 -28.82 12.88 -19.74
N GLY A 578 -28.38 11.67 -20.09
CA GLY A 578 -27.57 11.39 -21.27
C GLY A 578 -26.20 12.06 -21.29
N LEU A 579 -25.62 12.38 -20.11
CA LEU A 579 -24.33 13.05 -20.04
C LEU A 579 -23.20 12.15 -20.58
N PRO A 580 -22.12 12.73 -21.13
CA PRO A 580 -21.02 11.96 -21.67
C PRO A 580 -20.33 11.15 -20.57
N LYS A 581 -20.02 9.89 -20.85
CA LYS A 581 -19.26 9.01 -19.96
C LYS A 581 -17.78 9.38 -20.07
N LEU A 582 -17.35 10.36 -19.28
CA LEU A 582 -15.98 10.86 -19.20
C LEU A 582 -15.16 9.95 -18.26
N GLY A 583 -13.87 9.76 -18.53
CA GLY A 583 -12.94 8.99 -17.68
C GLY A 583 -12.18 7.88 -18.42
N LYS A 584 -11.00 7.53 -17.91
CA LYS A 584 -10.03 6.58 -18.52
C LYS A 584 -10.55 5.14 -18.67
N ASN A 585 -11.68 4.78 -18.05
CA ASN A 585 -12.27 3.43 -18.06
C ASN A 585 -13.64 3.36 -18.74
N SER A 586 -13.79 3.91 -19.93
CA SER A 586 -15.04 3.85 -20.71
C SER A 586 -15.57 2.42 -21.03
N LYS A 587 -14.78 1.39 -20.73
CA LYS A 587 -15.12 -0.04 -20.87
C LYS A 587 -15.59 -0.71 -19.57
N ALA A 588 -15.56 -0.02 -18.41
CA ALA A 588 -16.05 -0.59 -17.16
C ALA A 588 -17.58 -0.62 -17.11
N LYS A 589 -18.16 -1.71 -16.61
CA LYS A 589 -19.62 -1.89 -16.42
C LYS A 589 -20.26 -0.89 -15.45
N THR A 590 -19.47 -0.19 -14.64
CA THR A 590 -19.93 0.82 -13.66
C THR A 590 -19.27 2.15 -13.97
N VAL A 591 -20.06 3.17 -14.24
CA VAL A 591 -19.56 4.54 -14.52
C VAL A 591 -19.32 5.22 -13.18
N SER A 592 -18.12 5.82 -12.99
CA SER A 592 -17.75 6.55 -11.77
C SER A 592 -18.58 7.83 -11.62
N THR A 593 -18.94 8.17 -10.37
CA THR A 593 -19.49 9.46 -9.96
C THR A 593 -18.57 10.18 -8.98
N ALA A 594 -17.26 9.91 -9.07
CA ALA A 594 -16.23 10.56 -8.26
C ALA A 594 -16.18 12.05 -8.57
N GLN A 595 -15.54 12.80 -7.69
CA GLN A 595 -15.56 14.26 -7.72
C GLN A 595 -14.96 14.82 -9.01
N ASP A 596 -13.85 14.28 -9.47
CA ASP A 596 -13.18 14.62 -10.72
C ASP A 596 -14.11 14.49 -11.94
N VAL A 597 -14.84 13.36 -12.00
CA VAL A 597 -15.82 13.12 -13.07
C VAL A 597 -16.98 14.11 -12.99
N LEU A 598 -17.48 14.41 -11.79
CA LEU A 598 -18.54 15.38 -11.61
C LEU A 598 -18.08 16.81 -12.01
N GLU A 599 -16.86 17.21 -11.66
CA GLU A 599 -16.26 18.48 -12.04
C GLU A 599 -16.15 18.64 -13.57
N GLU A 600 -15.73 17.60 -14.28
CA GLU A 600 -15.74 17.59 -15.75
C GLU A 600 -17.17 17.71 -16.33
N LEU A 601 -18.16 17.10 -15.67
CA LEU A 601 -19.56 17.12 -16.11
C LEU A 601 -20.29 18.45 -15.85
N VAL A 602 -19.75 19.34 -15.00
CA VAL A 602 -20.31 20.68 -14.74
C VAL A 602 -20.50 21.49 -16.03
N ALA A 603 -19.60 21.33 -17.00
CA ALA A 603 -19.69 22.02 -18.30
C ALA A 603 -20.91 21.59 -19.16
N TYR A 604 -21.50 20.43 -18.85
CA TYR A 604 -22.60 19.86 -19.65
C TYR A 604 -23.98 20.01 -19.02
N HIS A 605 -24.06 20.06 -17.66
CA HIS A 605 -25.34 20.16 -16.96
C HIS A 605 -25.18 20.73 -15.56
N ALA A 606 -26.24 21.37 -15.00
CA ALA A 606 -26.22 21.98 -13.67
C ALA A 606 -26.28 20.95 -12.51
N VAL A 607 -26.78 19.73 -12.71
CA VAL A 607 -26.90 18.70 -11.67
C VAL A 607 -25.55 18.34 -11.06
N PRO A 608 -24.46 18.06 -11.81
CA PRO A 608 -23.15 17.78 -11.22
C PRO A 608 -22.66 18.84 -10.24
N GLN A 609 -22.77 20.12 -10.59
CA GLN A 609 -22.39 21.23 -9.71
C GLN A 609 -23.18 21.21 -8.39
N LYS A 610 -24.51 21.03 -8.46
CA LYS A 610 -25.37 20.97 -7.28
C LYS A 610 -25.10 19.72 -6.42
N VAL A 611 -24.75 18.60 -7.04
CA VAL A 611 -24.34 17.39 -6.33
C VAL A 611 -22.99 17.59 -5.60
N ILE A 612 -22.03 18.26 -6.20
CA ILE A 612 -20.76 18.63 -5.56
C ILE A 612 -21.03 19.51 -4.33
N GLU A 613 -21.85 20.57 -4.47
CA GLU A 613 -22.24 21.45 -3.36
C GLU A 613 -22.91 20.65 -2.23
N PHE A 614 -23.88 19.80 -2.55
CA PHE A 614 -24.58 18.94 -1.60
C PHE A 614 -23.60 18.00 -0.86
N ARG A 615 -22.69 17.33 -1.58
CA ARG A 615 -21.71 16.41 -0.96
C ARG A 615 -20.76 17.13 -0.03
N GLN A 616 -20.30 18.33 -0.39
CA GLN A 616 -19.44 19.14 0.48
C GLN A 616 -20.14 19.51 1.80
N LEU A 617 -21.39 19.98 1.74
CA LEU A 617 -22.18 20.30 2.92
C LEU A 617 -22.44 19.04 3.76
N ALA A 618 -22.88 17.93 3.13
CA ALA A 618 -23.17 16.68 3.79
C ALA A 618 -21.95 16.14 4.54
N LYS A 619 -20.77 16.15 3.90
CA LYS A 619 -19.51 15.68 4.51
C LYS A 619 -19.12 16.51 5.73
N LEU A 620 -19.17 17.84 5.65
CA LEU A 620 -18.80 18.72 6.75
C LEU A 620 -19.83 18.65 7.89
N LYS A 621 -21.12 18.56 7.55
CA LYS A 621 -22.19 18.40 8.53
C LYS A 621 -22.02 17.10 9.32
N SER A 622 -21.92 15.96 8.64
CA SER A 622 -21.81 14.65 9.29
C SER A 622 -20.51 14.47 10.07
N ASN A 623 -19.37 14.90 9.52
CA ASN A 623 -18.07 14.64 10.14
C ASN A 623 -17.75 15.57 11.33
N TYR A 624 -18.34 16.79 11.35
CA TYR A 624 -18.01 17.77 12.38
C TYR A 624 -19.23 18.33 13.08
N VAL A 625 -20.20 18.89 12.35
CA VAL A 625 -21.29 19.67 12.96
C VAL A 625 -22.20 18.79 13.81
N ASP A 626 -22.54 17.60 13.33
CA ASP A 626 -23.39 16.64 14.05
C ASP A 626 -22.59 15.77 15.03
N SER A 627 -21.35 15.41 14.69
CA SER A 627 -20.54 14.45 15.47
C SER A 627 -19.86 15.09 16.68
N LEU A 628 -19.30 16.31 16.55
CA LEU A 628 -18.54 16.94 17.65
C LEU A 628 -19.35 17.11 18.94
N PRO A 629 -20.64 17.56 18.91
CA PRO A 629 -21.44 17.66 20.13
C PRO A 629 -21.70 16.33 20.83
N LEU A 630 -21.71 15.21 20.06
CA LEU A 630 -21.91 13.87 20.61
C LEU A 630 -20.65 13.30 21.26
N LEU A 631 -19.48 13.78 20.84
CA LEU A 631 -18.17 13.34 21.34
C LEU A 631 -17.65 14.23 22.48
N ALA A 632 -18.38 15.31 22.81
CA ALA A 632 -17.98 16.24 23.85
C ALA A 632 -18.25 15.66 25.24
N ASP A 633 -17.29 15.84 26.16
CA ASP A 633 -17.43 15.50 27.57
C ASP A 633 -18.36 16.45 28.36
N ALA A 634 -18.45 16.27 29.67
CA ALA A 634 -19.29 17.10 30.55
C ALA A 634 -18.88 18.57 30.58
N GLU A 635 -17.62 18.88 30.30
CA GLU A 635 -17.04 20.23 30.20
C GLU A 635 -17.12 20.81 28.80
N SER A 636 -17.83 20.14 27.89
CA SER A 636 -17.92 20.45 26.44
C SER A 636 -16.55 20.44 25.73
N ARG A 637 -15.67 19.50 26.12
CA ARG A 637 -14.37 19.29 25.48
C ARG A 637 -14.41 18.06 24.59
N VAL A 638 -13.73 18.15 23.45
CA VAL A 638 -13.56 17.07 22.51
C VAL A 638 -12.12 16.59 22.59
N HIS A 639 -11.94 15.29 22.74
CA HIS A 639 -10.66 14.62 22.89
C HIS A 639 -10.35 13.84 21.61
N THR A 640 -9.40 14.31 20.82
CA THR A 640 -8.91 13.56 19.66
C THR A 640 -7.85 12.55 20.08
N THR A 641 -7.62 11.53 19.28
CA THR A 641 -6.49 10.60 19.45
C THR A 641 -5.43 10.88 18.39
N PHE A 642 -4.20 11.17 18.81
CA PHE A 642 -3.04 11.35 17.90
C PHE A 642 -2.32 10.02 17.65
N HIS A 643 -1.98 9.76 16.40
CA HIS A 643 -1.18 8.60 15.99
C HIS A 643 0.22 9.03 15.56
N GLN A 644 1.24 8.50 16.25
CA GLN A 644 2.65 8.76 15.89
C GLN A 644 3.14 7.88 14.75
N VAL A 645 2.51 6.71 14.57
CA VAL A 645 2.97 5.65 13.66
C VAL A 645 2.06 5.49 12.43
N GLY A 646 1.20 6.48 12.17
CA GLY A 646 0.18 6.40 11.11
C GLY A 646 0.60 6.92 9.74
N THR A 647 1.69 7.70 9.62
CA THR A 647 2.08 8.32 8.35
C THR A 647 3.48 7.94 7.90
N ALA A 648 3.69 7.85 6.59
CA ALA A 648 5.01 7.51 6.04
C ALA A 648 6.03 8.66 6.10
N THR A 649 5.60 9.88 6.42
CA THR A 649 6.46 11.08 6.47
C THR A 649 6.90 11.46 7.87
N GLY A 650 6.40 10.81 8.92
CA GLY A 650 6.64 11.20 10.30
C GLY A 650 5.64 12.22 10.86
N ARG A 651 4.70 12.72 10.05
CA ARG A 651 3.62 13.59 10.53
C ARG A 651 2.72 12.85 11.51
N LEU A 652 2.13 13.58 12.45
CA LEU A 652 1.05 13.05 13.28
C LEU A 652 -0.24 12.97 12.45
N SER A 653 -1.06 11.97 12.72
CA SER A 653 -2.46 11.96 12.27
C SER A 653 -3.39 11.94 13.47
N SER A 654 -4.65 12.33 13.29
CA SER A 654 -5.64 12.35 14.36
C SER A 654 -6.92 11.62 13.95
N SER A 655 -7.59 10.99 14.90
CA SER A 655 -8.87 10.31 14.72
C SER A 655 -9.76 10.44 15.95
N ASN A 656 -11.02 10.14 15.80
CA ASN A 656 -12.04 10.09 16.84
C ASN A 656 -12.14 11.35 17.71
N PRO A 657 -12.37 12.58 17.13
CA PRO A 657 -12.53 12.91 15.72
C PRO A 657 -11.24 13.36 15.06
N ASN A 658 -11.17 13.33 13.70
CA ASN A 658 -10.04 13.91 12.96
C ASN A 658 -10.17 15.44 12.90
N LEU A 659 -9.52 16.14 13.83
CA LEU A 659 -9.53 17.62 13.90
C LEU A 659 -8.55 18.28 12.93
N GLN A 660 -7.59 17.54 12.36
CA GLN A 660 -6.61 18.07 11.42
C GLN A 660 -7.19 18.35 10.03
N ASN A 661 -8.35 17.79 9.69
CA ASN A 661 -8.98 17.90 8.38
C ASN A 661 -10.09 18.97 8.32
N ILE A 662 -10.28 19.80 9.36
CA ILE A 662 -11.25 20.91 9.35
C ILE A 662 -10.76 22.00 8.38
N PRO A 663 -11.53 22.33 7.31
CA PRO A 663 -11.08 23.27 6.28
C PRO A 663 -10.78 24.67 6.86
N VAL A 664 -9.69 25.27 6.40
CA VAL A 664 -9.28 26.65 6.81
C VAL A 664 -9.86 27.71 5.88
N ARG A 665 -9.93 27.40 4.55
CA ARG A 665 -10.17 28.40 3.52
C ARG A 665 -11.66 28.65 3.20
N THR A 666 -12.51 27.66 3.41
CA THR A 666 -13.94 27.75 3.11
C THR A 666 -14.68 28.55 4.18
N ALA A 667 -15.76 29.26 3.80
CA ALA A 667 -16.60 29.99 4.75
C ALA A 667 -17.14 29.07 5.83
N LEU A 668 -17.66 27.88 5.44
CA LEU A 668 -18.20 26.90 6.37
C LEU A 668 -17.12 26.32 7.30
N GLY A 669 -15.91 26.06 6.80
CA GLY A 669 -14.79 25.63 7.64
C GLY A 669 -14.41 26.66 8.71
N ARG A 670 -14.44 27.95 8.36
CA ARG A 670 -14.23 29.05 9.32
C ARG A 670 -15.34 29.13 10.36
N GLU A 671 -16.59 28.85 10.01
CA GLU A 671 -17.70 28.79 10.95
C GLU A 671 -17.57 27.59 11.91
N ILE A 672 -17.16 26.43 11.41
CA ILE A 672 -16.85 25.26 12.27
C ILE A 672 -15.71 25.61 13.24
N ARG A 673 -14.63 26.26 12.76
CA ARG A 673 -13.50 26.69 13.61
C ARG A 673 -13.91 27.73 14.63
N ALA A 674 -14.90 28.59 14.36
CA ALA A 674 -15.43 29.55 15.34
C ALA A 674 -16.10 28.89 16.53
N ALA A 675 -16.57 27.63 16.37
CA ALA A 675 -17.14 26.87 17.48
C ALA A 675 -16.09 26.29 18.43
N PHE A 676 -14.81 26.31 18.09
CA PHE A 676 -13.72 25.91 19.00
C PHE A 676 -13.30 27.13 19.81
N ILE A 677 -13.52 27.10 21.10
CA ILE A 677 -13.40 28.23 22.02
C ILE A 677 -12.44 27.96 23.17
N ALA A 678 -11.89 29.02 23.76
CA ALA A 678 -11.06 28.89 24.96
C ALA A 678 -11.90 28.48 26.18
N ARG A 679 -11.26 27.84 27.16
CA ARG A 679 -11.88 27.64 28.46
C ARG A 679 -12.10 28.96 29.22
N PRO A 680 -13.01 29.04 30.21
CA PRO A 680 -13.26 30.28 30.96
C PRO A 680 -11.95 30.80 31.62
N GLY A 681 -11.70 32.11 31.52
CA GLY A 681 -10.48 32.75 32.04
C GLY A 681 -9.22 32.51 31.19
N CYS A 682 -9.40 32.00 29.97
CA CYS A 682 -8.33 31.82 29.02
C CYS A 682 -8.64 32.48 27.65
N ARG A 683 -7.61 32.62 26.86
CA ARG A 683 -7.65 32.92 25.43
C ARG A 683 -7.09 31.76 24.64
N LEU A 684 -7.55 31.54 23.41
CA LEU A 684 -6.83 30.67 22.51
C LEU A 684 -5.57 31.40 21.99
N LEU A 685 -4.43 30.73 22.07
CA LEU A 685 -3.19 31.13 21.41
C LEU A 685 -2.88 30.12 20.33
N SER A 686 -2.67 30.58 19.09
CA SER A 686 -2.14 29.78 17.98
C SER A 686 -0.71 30.18 17.68
N ALA A 687 0.14 29.22 17.36
CA ALA A 687 1.47 29.43 16.84
C ALA A 687 1.66 28.53 15.60
N ASP A 688 1.90 29.14 14.44
CA ASP A 688 1.97 28.48 13.13
C ASP A 688 3.32 28.77 12.46
N TYR A 689 4.01 27.72 11.97
CA TYR A 689 5.26 27.94 11.24
C TYR A 689 4.99 28.61 9.89
N SER A 690 5.61 29.75 9.67
CA SER A 690 5.50 30.51 8.42
C SER A 690 6.33 29.85 7.31
N GLN A 691 5.67 29.29 6.32
CA GLN A 691 6.28 28.73 5.09
C GLN A 691 7.38 27.70 5.34
N ILE A 692 7.23 26.83 6.33
CA ILE A 692 8.29 25.94 6.82
C ILE A 692 8.92 25.08 5.70
N GLU A 693 8.13 24.50 4.80
CA GLU A 693 8.63 23.63 3.74
C GLU A 693 9.48 24.41 2.70
N LEU A 694 9.12 25.67 2.41
CA LEU A 694 9.92 26.54 1.52
C LEU A 694 11.23 27.00 2.20
N ARG A 695 11.21 27.25 3.51
CA ARG A 695 12.43 27.54 4.29
C ARG A 695 13.36 26.32 4.35
N LEU A 696 12.80 25.12 4.49
CA LEU A 696 13.56 23.88 4.41
C LEU A 696 14.11 23.64 3.01
N MET A 697 13.37 23.96 1.95
CA MET A 697 13.88 23.92 0.57
C MET A 697 15.08 24.86 0.43
N ALA A 698 15.01 26.10 0.96
CA ALA A 698 16.11 27.05 0.95
C ALA A 698 17.34 26.52 1.73
N HIS A 699 17.11 25.86 2.88
CA HIS A 699 18.16 25.25 3.69
C HIS A 699 18.86 24.09 2.96
N PHE A 700 18.10 23.16 2.37
CA PHE A 700 18.66 21.97 1.71
C PHE A 700 19.30 22.29 0.35
N SER A 701 18.69 23.18 -0.41
CA SER A 701 19.19 23.59 -1.74
C SER A 701 20.38 24.53 -1.67
N GLU A 702 20.51 25.26 -0.57
CA GLU A 702 21.47 26.37 -0.40
C GLU A 702 21.40 27.42 -1.53
N ASP A 703 20.23 27.52 -2.17
CA ASP A 703 20.04 28.49 -3.24
C ASP A 703 20.28 29.93 -2.72
N PRO A 704 21.24 30.67 -3.30
CA PRO A 704 21.65 31.96 -2.76
C PRO A 704 20.50 32.97 -2.69
N LEU A 705 19.60 32.96 -3.69
CA LEU A 705 18.48 33.89 -3.78
C LEU A 705 17.42 33.57 -2.73
N LEU A 706 17.08 32.29 -2.55
CA LEU A 706 16.14 31.85 -1.53
C LEU A 706 16.69 32.15 -0.13
N VAL A 707 17.94 31.80 0.12
CA VAL A 707 18.60 32.03 1.42
C VAL A 707 18.65 33.53 1.74
N GLN A 708 19.01 34.37 0.76
CA GLN A 708 19.06 35.81 0.94
C GLN A 708 17.66 36.41 1.18
N ALA A 709 16.65 35.97 0.41
CA ALA A 709 15.27 36.45 0.57
C ALA A 709 14.73 36.18 1.99
N TYR A 710 14.97 34.97 2.52
CA TYR A 710 14.52 34.64 3.88
C TYR A 710 15.34 35.38 4.97
N LYS A 711 16.65 35.57 4.79
CA LYS A 711 17.48 36.34 5.73
C LYS A 711 17.11 37.82 5.80
N THR A 712 16.65 38.39 4.69
CA THR A 712 16.23 39.80 4.60
C THR A 712 14.73 40.00 4.84
N GLY A 713 13.97 38.93 5.13
CA GLY A 713 12.53 39.00 5.39
C GLY A 713 11.68 39.37 4.16
N GLN A 714 12.17 39.12 2.95
CA GLN A 714 11.41 39.37 1.71
C GLN A 714 10.30 38.32 1.54
N ASP A 715 9.16 38.76 0.98
CA ASP A 715 8.08 37.83 0.62
C ASP A 715 8.47 37.01 -0.62
N ILE A 716 8.73 35.69 -0.39
CA ILE A 716 9.16 34.77 -1.44
C ILE A 716 8.14 34.64 -2.56
N HIS A 717 6.83 34.77 -2.29
CA HIS A 717 5.81 34.67 -3.32
C HIS A 717 5.81 35.89 -4.21
N THR A 718 6.03 37.06 -3.63
CA THR A 718 6.20 38.32 -4.37
C THR A 718 7.48 38.28 -5.21
N LEU A 719 8.59 37.81 -4.62
CA LEU A 719 9.85 37.64 -5.34
C LEU A 719 9.69 36.66 -6.52
N THR A 720 9.07 35.51 -6.32
CA THR A 720 8.85 34.52 -7.38
C THR A 720 7.91 35.09 -8.46
N ALA A 721 6.86 35.83 -8.09
CA ALA A 721 5.98 36.45 -9.09
C ALA A 721 6.72 37.46 -9.98
N SER A 722 7.59 38.26 -9.39
CA SER A 722 8.44 39.18 -10.13
C SER A 722 9.40 38.44 -11.07
N GLU A 723 10.07 37.44 -10.60
CA GLU A 723 11.11 36.70 -11.33
C GLU A 723 10.52 35.76 -12.41
N VAL A 724 9.38 35.13 -12.15
CA VAL A 724 8.78 34.13 -13.07
C VAL A 724 7.78 34.75 -14.03
N PHE A 725 6.99 35.76 -13.57
CA PHE A 725 5.95 36.40 -14.40
C PHE A 725 6.38 37.78 -14.93
N GLY A 726 7.53 38.32 -14.47
CA GLY A 726 8.03 39.62 -14.90
C GLY A 726 7.20 40.81 -14.39
N VAL A 727 6.52 40.65 -13.25
CA VAL A 727 5.62 41.70 -12.69
C VAL A 727 6.41 42.52 -11.66
N ASP A 728 6.25 43.86 -11.73
CA ASP A 728 6.87 44.76 -10.75
C ASP A 728 6.29 44.50 -9.35
N PRO A 729 7.13 44.26 -8.32
CA PRO A 729 6.70 44.00 -6.95
C PRO A 729 5.78 45.08 -6.38
N THR A 730 5.95 46.37 -6.80
CA THR A 730 5.20 47.52 -6.27
C THR A 730 3.76 47.58 -6.83
N THR A 731 3.51 46.99 -7.99
CA THR A 731 2.23 46.99 -8.66
C THR A 731 1.51 45.66 -8.64
N MET A 732 2.08 44.68 -7.91
CA MET A 732 1.59 43.31 -7.88
C MET A 732 0.23 43.17 -7.20
N ASP A 733 -0.72 42.54 -7.90
CA ASP A 733 -2.02 42.24 -7.33
C ASP A 733 -2.00 40.90 -6.51
N LYS A 734 -3.02 40.75 -5.68
CA LYS A 734 -3.19 39.57 -4.82
C LYS A 734 -3.33 38.26 -5.65
N GLN A 735 -3.89 38.36 -6.86
CA GLN A 735 -4.10 37.19 -7.72
C GLN A 735 -2.78 36.67 -8.28
N THR A 736 -1.92 37.55 -8.78
CA THR A 736 -0.58 37.22 -9.30
C THR A 736 0.30 36.64 -8.21
N ARG A 737 0.27 37.22 -7.00
CA ARG A 737 0.97 36.68 -5.84
C ARG A 737 0.47 35.25 -5.47
N ASN A 738 -0.83 35.00 -5.55
CA ASN A 738 -1.42 33.68 -5.32
C ASN A 738 -1.02 32.64 -6.40
N ARG A 739 -0.90 33.07 -7.66
CA ARG A 739 -0.38 32.22 -8.75
C ARG A 739 1.08 31.82 -8.46
N ALA A 740 1.93 32.77 -8.04
CA ALA A 740 3.30 32.47 -7.64
C ALA A 740 3.38 31.56 -6.41
N LYS A 741 2.46 31.72 -5.45
CA LYS A 741 2.33 30.79 -4.33
C LYS A 741 2.03 29.36 -4.81
N ALA A 742 1.14 29.19 -5.79
CA ALA A 742 0.84 27.90 -6.38
C ALA A 742 2.06 27.30 -7.10
N VAL A 743 2.85 28.11 -7.82
CA VAL A 743 4.10 27.67 -8.47
C VAL A 743 5.13 27.21 -7.42
N ASN A 744 5.38 28.02 -6.38
CA ASN A 744 6.34 27.70 -5.33
C ASN A 744 6.03 26.36 -4.64
N PHE A 745 4.79 26.18 -4.17
CA PHE A 745 4.37 24.93 -3.54
C PHE A 745 4.30 23.78 -4.54
N GLY A 746 3.83 24.03 -5.76
CA GLY A 746 3.80 23.02 -6.82
C GLY A 746 5.19 22.44 -7.09
N ILE A 747 6.22 23.28 -7.16
CA ILE A 747 7.60 22.82 -7.41
C ILE A 747 8.14 22.05 -6.23
N VAL A 748 7.90 22.47 -4.99
CA VAL A 748 8.26 21.74 -3.78
C VAL A 748 7.63 20.33 -3.79
N TYR A 749 6.38 20.21 -4.25
CA TYR A 749 5.68 18.93 -4.36
C TYR A 749 5.93 18.16 -5.67
N GLY A 750 6.81 18.67 -6.54
CA GLY A 750 7.15 18.02 -7.81
C GLY A 750 6.02 18.00 -8.83
N ILE A 751 5.25 19.09 -8.92
CA ILE A 751 4.11 19.20 -9.83
C ILE A 751 4.56 19.07 -11.29
N SER A 752 3.78 18.35 -12.09
CA SER A 752 4.01 18.29 -13.54
C SER A 752 3.46 19.55 -14.25
N PRO A 753 3.94 19.87 -15.46
CA PRO A 753 3.35 20.96 -16.26
C PRO A 753 1.84 20.81 -16.48
N PHE A 754 1.34 19.59 -16.61
CA PHE A 754 -0.08 19.29 -16.71
C PHE A 754 -0.84 19.67 -15.41
N GLY A 755 -0.32 19.21 -14.24
CA GLY A 755 -0.93 19.53 -12.95
C GLY A 755 -0.94 21.02 -12.63
N LEU A 756 0.15 21.74 -12.96
CA LEU A 756 0.22 23.19 -12.76
C LEU A 756 -0.75 23.94 -13.69
N ALA A 757 -0.87 23.49 -14.94
CA ALA A 757 -1.83 24.04 -15.90
C ALA A 757 -3.27 23.93 -15.41
N GLN A 758 -3.66 22.75 -14.91
CA GLN A 758 -4.97 22.53 -14.30
C GLN A 758 -5.21 23.44 -13.09
N GLN A 759 -4.24 23.55 -12.18
CA GLN A 759 -4.37 24.32 -10.95
C GLN A 759 -4.50 25.83 -11.19
N LEU A 760 -3.82 26.34 -12.22
CA LEU A 760 -3.81 27.77 -12.56
C LEU A 760 -4.84 28.15 -13.61
N GLY A 761 -5.48 27.18 -14.29
CA GLY A 761 -6.38 27.41 -15.42
C GLY A 761 -5.69 28.01 -16.64
N ILE A 762 -4.46 27.55 -16.94
CA ILE A 762 -3.61 28.03 -18.06
C ILE A 762 -3.25 26.89 -19.02
N GLU A 763 -2.71 27.25 -20.19
CA GLU A 763 -2.21 26.25 -21.15
C GLU A 763 -0.98 25.48 -20.58
N GLN A 764 -0.86 24.19 -20.94
CA GLN A 764 0.25 23.34 -20.48
C GLN A 764 1.63 23.86 -20.89
N GLN A 765 1.73 24.52 -22.04
CA GLN A 765 2.96 25.13 -22.52
C GLN A 765 3.38 26.30 -21.63
N GLU A 766 2.44 27.14 -21.22
CA GLU A 766 2.69 28.27 -20.30
C GLU A 766 3.12 27.74 -18.92
N ALA A 767 2.45 26.72 -18.40
CA ALA A 767 2.83 26.08 -17.14
C ALA A 767 4.26 25.49 -17.20
N ARG A 768 4.66 24.89 -18.32
CA ARG A 768 6.03 24.40 -18.54
C ARG A 768 7.03 25.55 -18.50
N GLN A 769 6.70 26.66 -19.20
CA GLN A 769 7.56 27.85 -19.21
C GLN A 769 7.78 28.41 -17.80
N TYR A 770 6.73 28.46 -16.98
CA TYR A 770 6.86 28.90 -15.58
C TYR A 770 7.79 28.00 -14.77
N ILE A 771 7.68 26.69 -14.91
CA ILE A 771 8.57 25.72 -14.24
C ILE A 771 10.02 25.88 -14.71
N ASP A 772 10.24 26.01 -16.02
CA ASP A 772 11.57 26.17 -16.61
C ASP A 772 12.22 27.49 -16.17
N THR A 773 11.46 28.61 -16.18
CA THR A 773 11.91 29.91 -15.69
C THR A 773 12.25 29.87 -14.20
N TYR A 774 11.43 29.22 -13.39
CA TYR A 774 11.71 29.03 -11.96
C TYR A 774 13.04 28.32 -11.74
N PHE A 775 13.27 27.18 -12.41
CA PHE A 775 14.54 26.43 -12.26
C PHE A 775 15.75 27.14 -12.88
N ALA A 776 15.56 27.93 -13.92
CA ALA A 776 16.63 28.79 -14.45
C ALA A 776 17.05 29.87 -13.43
N ARG A 777 16.09 30.37 -12.65
CA ARG A 777 16.34 31.37 -11.62
C ARG A 777 16.89 30.77 -10.32
N TYR A 778 16.27 29.71 -9.83
CA TYR A 778 16.64 29.02 -8.60
C TYR A 778 17.48 27.75 -8.93
N GLN A 779 18.69 27.94 -9.43
CA GLN A 779 19.55 26.84 -9.88
C GLN A 779 19.97 25.89 -8.74
N GLY A 780 20.11 26.42 -7.52
CA GLY A 780 20.39 25.63 -6.33
C GLY A 780 19.28 24.61 -6.03
N VAL A 781 18.02 25.02 -6.19
CA VAL A 781 16.86 24.13 -6.03
C VAL A 781 16.89 22.99 -7.05
N ARG A 782 17.15 23.29 -8.33
CA ARG A 782 17.27 22.27 -9.37
C ARG A 782 18.38 21.27 -9.08
N ALA A 783 19.56 21.78 -8.76
CA ALA A 783 20.73 20.95 -8.44
C ALA A 783 20.48 20.05 -7.20
N TYR A 784 19.78 20.56 -6.20
CA TYR A 784 19.40 19.77 -5.03
C TYR A 784 18.45 18.63 -5.42
N ILE A 785 17.39 18.91 -6.16
CA ILE A 785 16.40 17.91 -6.59
C ILE A 785 17.07 16.80 -7.42
N ASP A 786 17.89 17.17 -8.42
CA ASP A 786 18.57 16.21 -9.28
C ASP A 786 19.54 15.32 -8.48
N ARG A 787 20.31 15.91 -7.57
CA ARG A 787 21.24 15.20 -6.67
C ARG A 787 20.49 14.25 -5.73
N LEU A 788 19.37 14.69 -5.16
CA LEU A 788 18.51 13.88 -4.27
C LEU A 788 17.93 12.68 -5.00
N ILE A 789 17.40 12.85 -6.21
CA ILE A 789 16.86 11.78 -7.03
C ILE A 789 17.97 10.75 -7.36
N GLU A 790 19.16 11.19 -7.76
CA GLU A 790 20.28 10.29 -8.05
C GLU A 790 20.77 9.55 -6.80
N GLN A 791 20.80 10.21 -5.66
CA GLN A 791 21.11 9.56 -4.38
C GLN A 791 20.03 8.51 -4.05
N THR A 792 18.76 8.87 -4.20
CA THR A 792 17.63 7.95 -3.92
C THR A 792 17.67 6.71 -4.83
N LYS A 793 18.05 6.86 -6.12
CA LYS A 793 18.22 5.72 -7.03
C LYS A 793 19.29 4.73 -6.55
N ARG A 794 20.37 5.21 -5.91
CA ARG A 794 21.44 4.37 -5.38
C ARG A 794 21.04 3.71 -4.06
N GLU A 795 20.42 4.46 -3.16
CA GLU A 795 20.17 4.05 -1.78
C GLU A 795 18.77 3.45 -1.58
N GLN A 796 17.86 3.65 -2.54
CA GLN A 796 16.43 3.27 -2.50
C GLN A 796 15.68 3.82 -1.27
N ARG A 797 16.19 4.91 -0.70
CA ARG A 797 15.64 5.57 0.48
C ARG A 797 16.00 7.05 0.50
N VAL A 798 15.24 7.80 1.29
CA VAL A 798 15.52 9.20 1.63
C VAL A 798 15.48 9.39 3.14
N SER A 799 16.08 10.47 3.65
CA SER A 799 16.07 10.80 5.07
C SER A 799 15.72 12.26 5.33
N THR A 800 15.17 12.54 6.53
CA THR A 800 15.00 13.89 7.05
C THR A 800 16.32 14.47 7.53
N LEU A 801 16.32 15.76 7.91
CA LEU A 801 17.47 16.44 8.53
C LEU A 801 17.96 15.71 9.80
N PHE A 802 17.06 15.09 10.53
CA PHE A 802 17.34 14.37 11.78
C PHE A 802 17.69 12.89 11.58
N GLY A 803 17.64 12.38 10.33
CA GLY A 803 18.00 11.00 10.00
C GLY A 803 16.82 10.02 9.96
N ARG A 804 15.56 10.48 10.08
CA ARG A 804 14.38 9.59 9.87
C ARG A 804 14.36 9.11 8.43
N ILE A 805 14.29 7.81 8.23
CA ILE A 805 14.39 7.16 6.91
C ILE A 805 13.00 6.81 6.37
N ARG A 806 12.85 6.97 5.04
CA ARG A 806 11.72 6.42 4.28
C ARG A 806 12.24 5.63 3.09
N PRO A 807 11.91 4.33 2.96
CA PRO A 807 12.20 3.54 1.76
C PRO A 807 11.43 4.03 0.53
N ILE A 808 12.10 4.08 -0.63
CA ILE A 808 11.52 4.47 -1.94
C ILE A 808 11.92 3.42 -2.99
N PRO A 809 11.41 2.18 -2.92
CA PRO A 809 11.84 1.10 -3.82
C PRO A 809 11.46 1.35 -5.28
N ASP A 810 10.34 2.07 -5.54
CA ASP A 810 9.85 2.33 -6.89
C ASP A 810 10.63 3.40 -7.66
N ILE A 811 11.67 4.00 -7.08
CA ILE A 811 12.50 5.02 -7.74
C ILE A 811 13.20 4.47 -9.00
N ALA A 812 13.47 3.17 -9.05
CA ALA A 812 14.07 2.47 -10.18
C ALA A 812 13.05 1.78 -11.10
N SER A 813 11.74 2.01 -10.89
CA SER A 813 10.67 1.38 -11.67
C SER A 813 10.78 1.74 -13.16
N ARG A 814 10.60 0.73 -14.03
CA ARG A 814 10.50 0.95 -15.48
C ARG A 814 9.19 1.65 -15.88
N ASN A 815 8.15 1.52 -15.05
CA ASN A 815 6.89 2.24 -15.24
C ASN A 815 7.07 3.73 -14.96
N ALA A 816 6.90 4.57 -15.99
CA ALA A 816 7.09 6.02 -15.89
C ALA A 816 6.17 6.68 -14.84
N ASN A 817 4.95 6.20 -14.66
CA ASN A 817 4.01 6.75 -13.68
C ASN A 817 4.44 6.42 -12.25
N GLN A 818 4.83 5.16 -11.98
CA GLN A 818 5.34 4.72 -10.68
C GLN A 818 6.65 5.44 -10.35
N ARG A 819 7.59 5.49 -11.29
CA ARG A 819 8.85 6.22 -11.12
C ARG A 819 8.61 7.70 -10.86
N GLY A 820 7.74 8.37 -11.63
CA GLY A 820 7.41 9.78 -11.40
C GLY A 820 6.73 10.03 -10.05
N PHE A 821 5.92 9.09 -9.56
CA PHE A 821 5.39 9.16 -8.20
C PHE A 821 6.50 8.99 -7.15
N ALA A 822 7.40 8.04 -7.34
CA ALA A 822 8.54 7.79 -6.45
C ALA A 822 9.51 8.98 -6.41
N GLU A 823 9.78 9.63 -7.55
CA GLU A 823 10.60 10.85 -7.63
C GLU A 823 9.97 12.00 -6.85
N ARG A 824 8.65 12.23 -6.99
CA ARG A 824 7.92 13.22 -6.18
C ARG A 824 7.98 12.89 -4.70
N THR A 825 7.78 11.63 -4.34
CA THR A 825 7.86 11.16 -2.94
C THR A 825 9.26 11.37 -2.37
N ALA A 826 10.31 11.12 -3.15
CA ALA A 826 11.69 11.34 -2.75
C ALA A 826 11.98 12.82 -2.46
N VAL A 827 11.46 13.75 -3.26
CA VAL A 827 11.63 15.20 -3.05
C VAL A 827 10.84 15.71 -1.84
N ASN A 828 9.60 15.25 -1.67
CA ASN A 828 8.71 15.73 -0.61
C ASN A 828 9.09 15.21 0.77
N THR A 829 9.57 13.96 0.87
CA THR A 829 9.78 13.32 2.18
C THR A 829 10.80 14.06 3.06
N PRO A 830 11.98 14.49 2.59
CA PRO A 830 12.92 15.25 3.42
C PRO A 830 12.32 16.56 3.95
N LEU A 831 11.51 17.26 3.16
CA LEU A 831 10.88 18.52 3.53
C LEU A 831 9.76 18.32 4.55
N GLN A 832 8.78 17.50 4.21
CA GLN A 832 7.63 17.24 5.08
C GLN A 832 8.03 16.51 6.36
N GLY A 833 8.95 15.54 6.24
CA GLY A 833 9.43 14.79 7.41
C GLY A 833 10.26 15.67 8.35
N THR A 834 11.12 16.55 7.82
CA THR A 834 11.87 17.49 8.65
C THR A 834 10.93 18.51 9.32
N ALA A 835 9.90 19.02 8.62
CA ALA A 835 8.89 19.87 9.22
C ALA A 835 8.15 19.16 10.37
N ALA A 836 7.80 17.88 10.17
CA ALA A 836 7.19 17.06 11.21
C ALA A 836 8.12 16.83 12.43
N ASP A 837 9.40 16.59 12.20
CA ASP A 837 10.38 16.44 13.29
C ASP A 837 10.57 17.77 14.05
N LEU A 838 10.56 18.92 13.35
CA LEU A 838 10.67 20.25 13.98
C LEU A 838 9.50 20.58 14.88
N ILE A 839 8.25 20.37 14.42
CA ILE A 839 7.07 20.64 15.24
C ILE A 839 7.02 19.72 16.47
N LYS A 840 7.40 18.43 16.32
CA LYS A 840 7.49 17.49 17.44
C LYS A 840 8.51 17.93 18.49
N LEU A 841 9.68 18.35 18.06
CA LEU A 841 10.72 18.90 18.96
C LEU A 841 10.25 20.17 19.67
N ALA A 842 9.57 21.08 18.95
CA ALA A 842 8.97 22.27 19.54
C ALA A 842 7.94 21.91 20.61
N MET A 843 7.02 20.95 20.32
CA MET A 843 6.04 20.45 21.30
C MET A 843 6.70 19.94 22.56
N ILE A 844 7.76 19.14 22.44
CA ILE A 844 8.51 18.57 23.58
C ILE A 844 9.12 19.70 24.42
N ARG A 845 9.83 20.66 23.79
CA ARG A 845 10.50 21.75 24.49
C ARG A 845 9.51 22.69 25.17
N ILE A 846 8.41 23.04 24.48
CA ILE A 846 7.36 23.89 25.02
C ILE A 846 6.73 23.21 26.25
N ALA A 847 6.37 21.92 26.16
CA ALA A 847 5.79 21.18 27.27
C ALA A 847 6.73 21.13 28.50
N GLN A 848 8.03 20.91 28.28
CA GLN A 848 9.05 20.96 29.33
C GLN A 848 9.11 22.35 29.98
N LYS A 849 9.18 23.42 29.18
CA LYS A 849 9.29 24.80 29.69
C LYS A 849 8.05 25.27 30.44
N VAL A 850 6.85 24.92 29.92
CA VAL A 850 5.58 25.17 30.61
C VAL A 850 5.57 24.51 32.00
N THR A 851 6.06 23.26 32.08
CA THR A 851 6.17 22.52 33.35
C THR A 851 7.23 23.15 34.30
N GLU A 852 8.43 23.45 33.78
CA GLU A 852 9.51 24.07 34.54
C GLU A 852 9.10 25.43 35.14
N GLN A 853 8.39 26.25 34.37
CA GLN A 853 7.90 27.56 34.77
C GLN A 853 6.59 27.50 35.57
N LYS A 854 6.03 26.29 35.77
CA LYS A 854 4.78 26.03 36.48
C LYS A 854 3.61 26.86 35.93
N MET A 855 3.54 27.02 34.60
CA MET A 855 2.44 27.74 33.97
C MET A 855 1.15 26.92 34.03
N ARG A 856 0.01 27.63 34.15
CA ARG A 856 -1.33 27.04 34.13
C ARG A 856 -1.92 26.88 32.73
N SER A 857 -1.31 27.54 31.78
CA SER A 857 -1.60 27.43 30.35
C SER A 857 -1.15 26.06 29.82
N CYS A 858 -1.87 25.50 28.82
CA CYS A 858 -1.61 24.18 28.30
C CYS A 858 -1.78 24.11 26.78
N MET A 859 -1.02 23.23 26.14
CA MET A 859 -1.20 22.85 24.74
C MET A 859 -2.43 21.93 24.62
N ILE A 860 -3.32 22.22 23.66
CA ILE A 860 -4.61 21.52 23.51
C ILE A 860 -4.79 20.86 22.14
N LEU A 861 -4.03 21.26 21.11
CA LEU A 861 -4.17 20.70 19.78
C LEU A 861 -2.91 20.94 18.93
N GLN A 862 -2.62 20.02 18.02
CA GLN A 862 -1.66 20.18 16.95
C GLN A 862 -2.35 19.93 15.60
N VAL A 863 -2.22 20.84 14.64
CA VAL A 863 -2.82 20.75 13.30
C VAL A 863 -1.79 21.18 12.25
N HIS A 864 -1.31 20.23 11.45
CA HIS A 864 -0.25 20.46 10.45
C HIS A 864 1.01 21.09 11.07
N ASP A 865 1.25 22.37 10.80
CA ASP A 865 2.40 23.14 11.31
C ASP A 865 1.99 24.12 12.43
N GLU A 866 0.78 23.98 12.96
CA GLU A 866 0.14 24.87 13.96
C GLU A 866 0.00 24.16 15.31
N LEU A 867 0.30 24.87 16.40
CA LEU A 867 0.01 24.49 17.79
C LEU A 867 -1.02 25.41 18.40
N LEU A 868 -2.03 24.85 19.10
CA LEU A 868 -3.03 25.61 19.84
C LEU A 868 -2.88 25.41 21.34
N PHE A 869 -3.15 26.50 22.08
CA PHE A 869 -3.03 26.54 23.53
C PHE A 869 -4.29 27.18 24.15
N ASP A 870 -4.70 26.67 25.30
CA ASP A 870 -5.51 27.41 26.27
C ASP A 870 -4.54 28.27 27.12
N ALA A 871 -4.39 29.54 26.76
CA ALA A 871 -3.54 30.51 27.46
C ALA A 871 -4.33 31.24 28.54
N VAL A 872 -3.94 31.09 29.80
CA VAL A 872 -4.54 31.83 30.90
C VAL A 872 -4.32 33.32 30.73
N GLU A 873 -5.32 34.17 30.93
CA GLU A 873 -5.28 35.59 30.54
C GLU A 873 -4.05 36.35 31.05
N ASP A 874 -3.59 36.07 32.29
CA ASP A 874 -2.39 36.67 32.87
C ASP A 874 -1.07 36.03 32.41
N GLU A 875 -1.11 34.91 31.66
CA GLU A 875 0.05 34.24 31.10
C GLU A 875 0.19 34.40 29.58
N VAL A 876 -0.77 35.06 28.90
CA VAL A 876 -0.80 35.14 27.41
C VAL A 876 0.51 35.70 26.86
N ASP A 877 1.03 36.80 27.41
CA ASP A 877 2.24 37.43 26.89
C ASP A 877 3.48 36.55 27.16
N SER A 878 3.61 36.01 28.36
CA SER A 878 4.74 35.15 28.71
C SER A 878 4.74 33.83 27.92
N LEU A 879 3.57 33.22 27.74
CA LEU A 879 3.40 32.02 26.90
C LEU A 879 3.70 32.32 25.43
N SER A 880 3.25 33.45 24.91
CA SER A 880 3.51 33.89 23.53
C SER A 880 5.01 34.00 23.24
N VAL A 881 5.75 34.67 24.15
CA VAL A 881 7.21 34.79 24.05
C VAL A 881 7.89 33.43 24.10
N LEU A 882 7.49 32.56 25.05
CA LEU A 882 8.04 31.22 25.21
C LEU A 882 7.80 30.34 23.96
N VAL A 883 6.55 30.25 23.51
CA VAL A 883 6.17 29.41 22.36
C VAL A 883 6.89 29.89 21.10
N LYS A 884 6.90 31.18 20.83
CA LYS A 884 7.60 31.74 19.66
C LYS A 884 9.10 31.40 19.72
N HIS A 885 9.74 31.63 20.87
CA HIS A 885 11.15 31.35 21.04
C HIS A 885 11.48 29.87 20.80
N GLU A 886 10.75 28.93 21.40
CA GLU A 886 11.03 27.49 21.28
C GLU A 886 10.74 26.96 19.86
N MET A 887 9.76 27.51 19.15
CA MET A 887 9.52 27.16 17.75
C MET A 887 10.61 27.72 16.83
N GLU A 888 10.98 29.00 16.97
CA GLU A 888 11.96 29.64 16.08
C GLU A 888 13.39 29.14 16.31
N HIS A 889 13.74 28.69 17.54
CA HIS A 889 15.08 28.22 17.92
C HIS A 889 15.18 26.70 18.15
N VAL A 890 14.21 25.94 17.62
CA VAL A 890 14.21 24.47 17.78
C VAL A 890 15.45 23.80 17.16
N VAL A 891 15.95 24.36 16.05
CA VAL A 891 17.20 23.96 15.39
C VAL A 891 17.79 25.16 14.65
N GLU A 892 19.10 25.18 14.46
CA GLU A 892 19.78 26.17 13.64
C GLU A 892 19.75 25.75 12.17
N LEU A 893 19.10 26.55 11.33
CA LEU A 893 19.06 26.40 9.88
C LEU A 893 19.83 27.54 9.19
N LYS A 894 20.13 27.38 7.90
CA LYS A 894 20.75 28.44 7.07
C LYS A 894 19.84 29.65 6.83
N VAL A 895 18.56 29.49 7.10
CA VAL A 895 17.51 30.52 7.05
C VAL A 895 16.76 30.54 8.39
N PRO A 896 16.26 31.70 8.86
CA PRO A 896 15.53 31.74 10.11
C PRO A 896 14.21 30.97 10.02
N LEU A 897 13.86 30.23 11.06
CA LEU A 897 12.48 29.78 11.30
C LEU A 897 11.68 30.98 11.85
N VAL A 898 10.40 31.06 11.44
CA VAL A 898 9.49 32.11 11.89
C VAL A 898 8.17 31.47 12.29
N ALA A 899 7.68 31.82 13.49
CA ALA A 899 6.37 31.41 14.00
C ALA A 899 5.45 32.61 14.07
N ASP A 900 4.33 32.55 13.38
CA ASP A 900 3.25 33.53 13.41
C ASP A 900 2.31 33.21 14.59
N LEU A 901 2.06 34.21 15.45
CA LEU A 901 1.20 34.05 16.61
C LEU A 901 -0.15 34.74 16.40
N GLY A 902 -1.20 34.11 16.90
CA GLY A 902 -2.54 34.68 16.96
C GLY A 902 -3.18 34.46 18.34
N VAL A 903 -3.86 35.46 18.87
CA VAL A 903 -4.59 35.36 20.15
C VAL A 903 -6.04 35.76 19.94
N GLY A 904 -6.98 34.96 20.40
CA GLY A 904 -8.41 35.20 20.17
C GLY A 904 -9.29 34.43 21.15
N LEU A 905 -10.61 34.61 21.02
CA LEU A 905 -11.60 33.90 21.82
C LEU A 905 -11.98 32.55 21.21
N ASN A 906 -11.79 32.38 19.92
CA ASN A 906 -12.09 31.16 19.18
C ASN A 906 -11.03 30.93 18.10
N TRP A 907 -11.03 29.74 17.51
CA TRP A 907 -9.99 29.33 16.56
C TRP A 907 -10.03 30.07 15.21
N ARG A 908 -11.22 30.58 14.80
CA ARG A 908 -11.33 31.39 13.58
C ARG A 908 -10.58 32.70 13.69
N ASP A 909 -10.70 33.40 14.84
CA ASP A 909 -10.22 34.76 15.03
C ASP A 909 -8.69 34.84 15.23
N LEU A 910 -8.00 33.71 15.25
CA LEU A 910 -6.54 33.64 15.42
C LEU A 910 -5.73 34.00 14.17
N LYS A 911 -6.35 34.04 13.00
CA LYS A 911 -5.69 34.24 11.70
C LYS A 911 -6.18 35.47 10.91
N GLU A 912 -6.79 36.47 11.63
CA GLU A 912 -7.21 37.75 11.03
C GLU A 912 -6.09 38.78 11.04
#